data_601a3e6423854f0dad317cbee31104d9
#
_entry.id   601a3e6423854f0dad317cbee31104d9
#
_cell.length_a   1.000
_cell.length_b   1.000
_cell.length_c   1.000
_cell.angle_alpha   90.00
_cell.angle_beta   90.00
_cell.angle_gamma   90.00
#
_symmetry.space_group_name_H-M   'P 1'
#
loop_
_entity.id
_entity.type
_entity.pdbx_description
1 polymer ?
#
loop_
_entity_poly.entity_id
_entity_poly.type
_entity_poly.pdbx_seq_one_letter_code
_entity_poly.pdbx_strand_id
1 'polypeptide(L)'
;MPILYEIEYNYMLNSILLLTSFLGTAVPNDADSTVFKTVGLSEVTVVEFKKSKENLATNSVSVVDSGFINRHELQSITELTAVVPNFYMPEYGSKQNTPVYIRGVGAKTKGSAVGFYVDGIPHFENSSFDVDMSNIASVTVFRGPQGTLYGRNAIGGIINVTTVSPLTYQGTQFKLGYGSHNDALFQFSHYNKLGSKMGYSVAGGYHYNDGFHRNMFTNKYADQLKDAYGRVALVWLLDNKWFLRVNSMLDYSNQGGYPYGKYNRLTGETEPVNYNRYSSYRRLLSTSGVNIRYAGENISFSSQTAFQYIRDRQGIDQDFTSNDTYFVKNRLKQTMLSQEFILKSNNSSRYQWLWGAFAMSQHINNTVETQYITKDNAFPTHYRIPVNALAIYHQSTIKLFSGFSFIAGLRWDYENSTLKYLRETYQLSTDGARTEVKNVNSSLHFNQITPKFALQYQDECNNNSYYFSVTRGYKAGGFNQTFQKEEETSFGPEYNWNYELGGKVHLLKDKLYAEAALYYIDWRQQQVNQTVPGVGNVIHNAGHSSSKGFELALNSSPLKNLSIALSYGYTYAKFIEYQKSAKLNYSGNMLPMVPRNTLSCSASYALYPSSTSFIDKIVLTAGLTGLGKIYWAEDNEVAQNFYALLNAKISITSGIFTWECWGKNITDTHYNTYSFKSSADYAQIGKPAYFGTSLLVKF
;
A
#
# COMPACT_ATOMS: atom_id res chain seq x y z
N MET A 1 -5.77 -2.54 43.06
CA MET A 1 -5.31 -2.73 41.67
C MET A 1 -4.15 -3.72 41.51
N PRO A 2 -3.88 -4.68 42.39
CA PRO A 2 -2.94 -5.78 42.14
C PRO A 2 -3.61 -7.08 41.63
N ILE A 3 -4.90 -7.26 41.76
CA ILE A 3 -5.58 -8.54 41.49
C ILE A 3 -5.82 -8.80 39.99
N LEU A 4 -5.83 -7.78 39.17
CA LEU A 4 -5.98 -7.90 37.69
C LEU A 4 -4.69 -8.34 37.00
N TYR A 5 -3.50 -8.13 37.58
CA TYR A 5 -2.23 -8.54 37.03
C TYR A 5 -1.91 -10.02 37.18
N GLU A 6 -2.38 -10.64 38.26
CA GLU A 6 -2.21 -12.09 38.52
C GLU A 6 -3.14 -12.96 37.67
N ILE A 7 -4.30 -12.44 37.27
CA ILE A 7 -5.24 -13.19 36.41
C ILE A 7 -4.75 -13.25 34.97
N GLU A 8 -4.15 -12.19 34.47
CA GLU A 8 -3.57 -12.20 33.09
C GLU A 8 -2.34 -13.11 32.98
N TYR A 9 -1.51 -13.20 34.02
CA TYR A 9 -0.31 -14.02 33.99
C TYR A 9 -0.63 -15.54 34.02
N ASN A 10 -1.64 -15.96 34.74
CA ASN A 10 -2.08 -17.35 34.81
C ASN A 10 -2.82 -17.82 33.55
N TYR A 11 -3.55 -16.92 32.86
CA TYR A 11 -4.15 -17.26 31.56
C TYR A 11 -3.10 -17.40 30.46
N MET A 12 -2.03 -16.61 30.49
CA MET A 12 -0.94 -16.69 29.53
C MET A 12 -0.12 -17.99 29.68
N LEU A 13 0.16 -18.43 30.93
CA LEU A 13 0.90 -19.68 31.18
C LEU A 13 0.10 -20.95 30.83
N ASN A 14 -1.19 -20.97 31.11
CA ASN A 14 -2.06 -22.09 30.78
C ASN A 14 -2.35 -22.18 29.27
N SER A 15 -2.31 -21.06 28.54
CA SER A 15 -2.42 -21.05 27.08
C SER A 15 -1.16 -21.58 26.39
N ILE A 16 0.02 -21.41 26.98
CA ILE A 16 1.29 -21.95 26.48
C ILE A 16 1.41 -23.46 26.70
N LEU A 17 0.89 -23.98 27.82
CA LEU A 17 0.89 -25.41 28.12
C LEU A 17 -0.09 -26.24 27.28
N LEU A 18 -1.16 -25.64 26.77
CA LEU A 18 -2.09 -26.28 25.84
C LEU A 18 -1.56 -26.37 24.41
N LEU A 19 -0.56 -25.55 24.04
CA LEU A 19 0.07 -25.59 22.71
C LEU A 19 1.08 -26.75 22.57
N THR A 20 1.61 -27.32 23.64
CA THR A 20 2.60 -28.38 23.60
C THR A 20 2.04 -29.81 23.38
N SER A 21 0.73 -29.98 23.52
CA SER A 21 0.07 -31.30 23.35
C SER A 21 -0.41 -31.57 21.90
N PHE A 22 -0.24 -30.65 20.97
CA PHE A 22 -0.65 -30.82 19.55
C PHE A 22 0.51 -31.09 18.57
N LEU A 23 1.71 -31.33 19.05
CA LEU A 23 2.86 -31.70 18.20
C LEU A 23 2.80 -33.18 17.80
N GLY A 24 1.93 -33.46 16.84
CA GLY A 24 2.00 -34.74 16.11
C GLY A 24 3.22 -34.76 15.20
N THR A 25 3.92 -35.89 15.20
CA THR A 25 5.12 -36.16 14.41
C THR A 25 4.90 -35.82 12.92
N ALA A 26 5.50 -34.75 12.43
CA ALA A 26 5.54 -34.41 11.02
C ALA A 26 6.67 -35.20 10.33
N VAL A 27 6.32 -35.96 9.33
CA VAL A 27 7.26 -36.56 8.36
C VAL A 27 7.81 -35.40 7.51
N PRO A 28 9.12 -35.27 7.29
CA PRO A 28 9.65 -34.22 6.44
C PRO A 28 9.19 -34.43 4.99
N ASN A 29 8.42 -33.53 4.48
CA ASN A 29 8.09 -33.46 3.06
C ASN A 29 9.17 -32.66 2.35
N ASP A 30 9.90 -33.32 1.43
CA ASP A 30 10.89 -32.74 0.51
C ASP A 30 10.20 -31.72 -0.45
N ALA A 31 9.80 -30.54 0.05
CA ALA A 31 9.20 -29.49 -0.72
C ALA A 31 10.10 -28.25 -0.85
N ASP A 32 11.39 -28.34 -0.59
CA ASP A 32 12.34 -27.22 -0.71
C ASP A 32 13.25 -27.33 -1.94
N SER A 33 12.77 -27.93 -3.02
CA SER A 33 13.35 -27.73 -4.35
C SER A 33 12.85 -26.41 -4.93
N THR A 34 13.06 -25.30 -4.24
CA THR A 34 13.06 -24.01 -4.88
C THR A 34 14.34 -23.84 -5.69
N VAL A 35 14.48 -24.63 -6.74
CA VAL A 35 15.15 -24.17 -7.95
C VAL A 35 14.56 -22.77 -8.20
N PHE A 36 15.39 -21.75 -8.37
CA PHE A 36 14.95 -20.44 -8.81
C PHE A 36 14.15 -20.62 -10.11
N LYS A 37 12.87 -20.95 -9.99
CA LYS A 37 11.97 -20.83 -11.13
C LYS A 37 11.97 -19.34 -11.43
N THR A 38 12.48 -18.99 -12.59
CA THR A 38 12.12 -17.73 -13.26
C THR A 38 10.63 -17.60 -13.01
N VAL A 39 10.21 -16.47 -12.43
CA VAL A 39 8.80 -16.21 -12.17
C VAL A 39 8.12 -16.11 -13.53
N GLY A 40 7.91 -17.28 -14.13
CA GLY A 40 6.99 -17.42 -15.22
C GLY A 40 5.61 -17.13 -14.64
N LEU A 41 4.91 -16.17 -15.21
CA LEU A 41 3.51 -15.83 -14.93
C LEU A 41 2.55 -17.03 -14.96
N SER A 42 3.02 -18.25 -15.20
CA SER A 42 2.24 -19.45 -15.43
C SER A 42 1.81 -20.21 -14.19
N GLU A 43 2.30 -19.92 -12.97
CA GLU A 43 1.99 -20.75 -11.80
C GLU A 43 1.59 -20.01 -10.52
N VAL A 44 1.39 -18.69 -10.54
CA VAL A 44 0.66 -18.07 -9.46
C VAL A 44 -0.83 -18.30 -9.74
N THR A 45 -1.32 -19.49 -9.44
CA THR A 45 -2.76 -19.75 -9.29
C THR A 45 -3.18 -19.05 -7.99
N VAL A 46 -2.89 -17.78 -7.91
CA VAL A 46 -3.42 -16.93 -6.86
C VAL A 46 -4.89 -16.80 -7.19
N VAL A 47 -5.68 -17.23 -6.25
CA VAL A 47 -7.14 -17.11 -6.24
C VAL A 47 -7.49 -15.62 -6.18
N GLU A 48 -7.18 -14.86 -7.23
CA GLU A 48 -7.57 -13.46 -7.31
C GLU A 48 -8.94 -13.35 -7.96
N PHE A 49 -9.78 -12.62 -7.26
CA PHE A 49 -11.20 -12.44 -7.55
C PHE A 49 -11.46 -11.84 -8.95
N LYS A 50 -10.58 -10.91 -9.41
CA LYS A 50 -10.68 -10.20 -10.69
C LYS A 50 -9.59 -10.54 -11.71
N LYS A 51 -8.66 -11.43 -11.38
CA LYS A 51 -7.60 -11.83 -12.32
C LYS A 51 -8.14 -12.74 -13.42
N SER A 52 -7.83 -12.37 -14.63
CA SER A 52 -7.85 -13.26 -15.79
C SER A 52 -6.49 -13.14 -16.50
N LYS A 53 -6.12 -14.15 -17.31
CA LYS A 53 -4.90 -14.09 -18.13
C LYS A 53 -4.90 -12.85 -19.02
N GLU A 54 -6.04 -12.49 -19.57
CA GLU A 54 -6.23 -11.34 -20.45
C GLU A 54 -6.02 -10.00 -19.70
N ASN A 55 -6.50 -9.88 -18.46
CA ASN A 55 -6.29 -8.68 -17.67
C ASN A 55 -4.82 -8.48 -17.30
N LEU A 56 -4.09 -9.56 -17.03
CA LEU A 56 -2.65 -9.49 -16.79
C LEU A 56 -1.88 -9.15 -18.06
N ALA A 57 -2.36 -9.61 -19.21
CA ALA A 57 -1.69 -9.43 -20.49
C ALA A 57 -1.86 -8.02 -21.09
N THR A 58 -2.93 -7.29 -20.74
CA THR A 58 -3.25 -5.94 -21.28
C THR A 58 -3.03 -4.80 -20.30
N ASN A 59 -2.20 -5.01 -19.29
CA ASN A 59 -1.79 -3.99 -18.32
C ASN A 59 -0.33 -4.18 -17.94
N SER A 60 0.33 -3.10 -17.57
CA SER A 60 1.63 -3.17 -16.88
C SER A 60 1.42 -3.67 -15.46
N VAL A 61 2.03 -4.79 -15.10
CA VAL A 61 1.82 -5.46 -13.82
C VAL A 61 3.14 -5.90 -13.23
N SER A 62 3.42 -5.54 -12.00
CA SER A 62 4.54 -6.11 -11.23
C SER A 62 4.00 -7.06 -10.17
N VAL A 63 4.59 -8.25 -10.08
CA VAL A 63 4.29 -9.23 -9.05
C VAL A 63 5.54 -9.41 -8.18
N VAL A 64 5.41 -9.09 -6.91
CA VAL A 64 6.44 -9.32 -5.89
C VAL A 64 6.01 -10.52 -5.06
N ASP A 65 6.67 -11.64 -5.23
CA ASP A 65 6.34 -12.90 -4.57
C ASP A 65 6.95 -13.02 -3.16
N SER A 66 6.51 -14.03 -2.41
CA SER A 66 7.04 -14.31 -1.07
C SER A 66 8.54 -14.58 -1.06
N GLY A 67 9.08 -15.17 -2.13
CA GLY A 67 10.51 -15.42 -2.27
C GLY A 67 11.31 -14.12 -2.34
N PHE A 68 10.86 -13.16 -3.14
CA PHE A 68 11.47 -11.82 -3.22
C PHE A 68 11.34 -11.08 -1.87
N ILE A 69 10.12 -11.07 -1.27
CA ILE A 69 9.86 -10.44 0.03
C ILE A 69 10.85 -10.95 1.08
N ASN A 70 11.01 -12.27 1.21
CA ASN A 70 11.90 -12.88 2.19
C ASN A 70 13.38 -12.63 1.89
N ARG A 71 13.83 -12.75 0.62
CA ARG A 71 15.23 -12.51 0.26
C ARG A 71 15.67 -11.08 0.52
N HIS A 72 14.78 -10.11 0.34
CA HIS A 72 15.07 -8.67 0.54
C HIS A 72 14.67 -8.15 1.91
N GLU A 73 14.18 -9.01 2.81
CA GLU A 73 13.70 -8.64 4.15
C GLU A 73 12.71 -7.46 4.10
N LEU A 74 11.71 -7.53 3.20
CA LEU A 74 10.69 -6.49 3.10
C LEU A 74 9.68 -6.65 4.24
N GLN A 75 9.55 -5.63 5.08
CA GLN A 75 8.68 -5.63 6.26
C GLN A 75 7.40 -4.81 6.04
N SER A 76 7.39 -3.87 5.09
CA SER A 76 6.32 -2.93 4.81
C SER A 76 6.08 -2.79 3.31
N ILE A 77 4.84 -2.43 2.93
CA ILE A 77 4.49 -2.09 1.54
C ILE A 77 5.28 -0.88 1.03
N THR A 78 5.68 0.05 1.91
CA THR A 78 6.48 1.23 1.55
C THR A 78 7.83 0.84 0.92
N GLU A 79 8.39 -0.31 1.31
CA GLU A 79 9.65 -0.83 0.79
C GLU A 79 9.55 -1.35 -0.66
N LEU A 80 8.35 -1.39 -1.25
CA LEU A 80 8.18 -1.61 -2.70
C LEU A 80 8.54 -0.39 -3.53
N THR A 81 8.79 0.77 -2.88
CA THR A 81 9.29 1.99 -3.54
C THR A 81 10.53 1.67 -4.36
N ALA A 82 10.52 2.08 -5.62
CA ALA A 82 11.52 1.80 -6.66
C ALA A 82 11.68 0.31 -7.05
N VAL A 83 11.28 -0.67 -6.24
CA VAL A 83 11.25 -2.10 -6.63
C VAL A 83 10.29 -2.29 -7.80
N VAL A 84 9.13 -1.64 -7.75
CA VAL A 84 8.18 -1.56 -8.85
C VAL A 84 8.47 -0.30 -9.68
N PRO A 85 8.57 -0.37 -11.04
CA PRO A 85 8.80 0.80 -11.87
C PRO A 85 7.76 1.90 -11.66
N ASN A 86 8.20 3.15 -11.54
CA ASN A 86 7.35 4.33 -11.36
C ASN A 86 6.39 4.24 -10.16
N PHE A 87 6.75 3.46 -9.15
CA PHE A 87 6.05 3.35 -7.88
C PHE A 87 6.81 4.08 -6.79
N TYR A 88 6.10 4.91 -6.05
CA TYR A 88 6.64 5.67 -4.91
C TYR A 88 5.63 5.76 -3.79
N MET A 89 6.03 5.37 -2.61
CA MET A 89 5.25 5.46 -1.37
C MET A 89 6.14 6.09 -0.31
N PRO A 90 6.11 7.43 -0.17
CA PRO A 90 6.99 8.14 0.74
C PRO A 90 6.69 7.83 2.20
N GLU A 91 7.73 7.72 3.00
CA GLU A 91 7.62 7.71 4.45
C GLU A 91 7.61 9.15 4.95
N TYR A 92 6.48 9.65 5.48
CA TYR A 92 6.44 10.93 6.16
C TYR A 92 5.47 10.96 7.34
N GLY A 93 5.98 11.43 8.46
CA GLY A 93 5.23 11.61 9.69
C GLY A 93 4.90 10.31 10.41
N SER A 94 3.90 9.59 9.92
CA SER A 94 3.43 8.35 10.55
C SER A 94 2.63 7.50 9.55
N LYS A 95 2.27 6.27 9.94
CA LYS A 95 1.39 5.37 9.17
C LYS A 95 -0.02 5.91 8.92
N GLN A 96 -0.40 7.04 9.50
CA GLN A 96 -1.67 7.70 9.19
C GLN A 96 -1.73 8.19 7.75
N ASN A 97 -0.59 8.67 7.24
CA ASN A 97 -0.47 9.20 5.90
C ASN A 97 0.49 8.33 5.09
N THR A 98 -0.06 7.44 4.31
CA THR A 98 0.68 6.56 3.40
C THR A 98 0.21 6.77 1.96
N PRO A 99 0.48 7.97 1.36
CA PRO A 99 0.07 8.23 -0.01
C PRO A 99 0.89 7.37 -0.97
N VAL A 100 0.23 6.89 -2.00
CA VAL A 100 0.86 6.10 -3.07
C VAL A 100 0.83 6.88 -4.36
N TYR A 101 1.97 6.89 -5.06
CA TYR A 101 2.14 7.48 -6.37
C TYR A 101 2.55 6.39 -7.36
N ILE A 102 1.80 6.27 -8.46
CA ILE A 102 2.12 5.37 -9.57
C ILE A 102 2.12 6.21 -10.86
N ARG A 103 3.22 6.19 -11.62
CA ARG A 103 3.37 7.01 -12.84
C ARG A 103 3.11 8.51 -12.61
N GLY A 104 3.44 9.00 -11.43
CA GLY A 104 3.19 10.38 -11.02
C GLY A 104 1.74 10.68 -10.61
N VAL A 105 0.82 9.74 -10.75
CA VAL A 105 -0.56 9.89 -10.27
C VAL A 105 -0.65 9.45 -8.82
N GLY A 106 -0.94 10.37 -7.95
CA GLY A 106 -1.05 10.18 -6.50
C GLY A 106 -1.87 11.28 -5.86
N ALA A 107 -2.08 11.23 -4.57
CA ALA A 107 -2.86 12.22 -3.85
C ALA A 107 -2.05 12.80 -2.67
N LYS A 108 -1.62 14.05 -2.80
CA LYS A 108 -1.17 14.88 -1.68
C LYS A 108 -2.35 15.41 -0.86
N THR A 109 -3.52 15.43 -1.46
CA THR A 109 -4.81 15.81 -0.86
C THR A 109 -5.49 14.61 -0.22
N LYS A 110 -6.62 14.85 0.47
CA LYS A 110 -7.43 13.80 1.08
C LYS A 110 -7.93 12.78 0.05
N GLY A 111 -8.00 11.51 0.43
CA GLY A 111 -8.41 10.37 -0.40
C GLY A 111 -7.26 9.78 -1.22
N SER A 112 -7.29 8.48 -1.47
CA SER A 112 -6.28 7.79 -2.25
C SER A 112 -6.54 7.89 -3.75
N ALA A 113 -5.47 7.99 -4.54
CA ALA A 113 -5.49 7.86 -6.00
C ALA A 113 -5.23 6.42 -6.47
N VAL A 114 -4.79 5.54 -5.58
CA VAL A 114 -4.47 4.13 -5.85
C VAL A 114 -5.38 3.25 -5.00
N GLY A 115 -5.97 2.23 -5.59
CA GLY A 115 -6.78 1.25 -4.85
C GLY A 115 -5.86 0.26 -4.12
N PHE A 116 -6.24 -0.12 -2.91
CA PHE A 116 -5.53 -1.08 -2.10
C PHE A 116 -6.47 -2.20 -1.67
N TYR A 117 -6.05 -3.44 -1.87
CA TYR A 117 -6.83 -4.63 -1.58
C TYR A 117 -6.00 -5.66 -0.84
N VAL A 118 -6.57 -6.31 0.17
CA VAL A 118 -5.98 -7.46 0.86
C VAL A 118 -6.96 -8.63 0.73
N ASP A 119 -6.56 -9.72 0.09
CA ASP A 119 -7.41 -10.88 -0.20
C ASP A 119 -8.79 -10.53 -0.83
N GLY A 120 -8.80 -9.51 -1.70
CA GLY A 120 -10.01 -8.99 -2.36
C GLY A 120 -10.84 -8.01 -1.52
N ILE A 121 -10.46 -7.73 -0.27
CA ILE A 121 -11.13 -6.74 0.59
C ILE A 121 -10.58 -5.34 0.25
N PRO A 122 -11.43 -4.37 -0.14
CA PRO A 122 -11.00 -3.02 -0.44
C PRO A 122 -10.63 -2.22 0.80
N HIS A 123 -9.60 -1.40 0.70
CA HIS A 123 -9.17 -0.42 1.69
C HIS A 123 -9.21 0.97 1.05
N PHE A 124 -9.95 1.92 1.62
CA PHE A 124 -10.12 3.25 1.04
C PHE A 124 -9.46 4.37 1.84
N GLU A 125 -9.12 4.13 3.11
CA GLU A 125 -8.37 5.08 3.92
C GLU A 125 -6.86 4.82 3.82
N ASN A 126 -6.08 5.87 3.57
CA ASN A 126 -4.62 5.77 3.44
C ASN A 126 -3.96 5.14 4.67
N SER A 127 -4.49 5.38 5.86
CA SER A 127 -3.97 4.80 7.10
C SER A 127 -4.04 3.27 7.15
N SER A 128 -4.79 2.63 6.25
CA SER A 128 -4.91 1.17 6.15
C SER A 128 -4.00 0.54 5.09
N PHE A 129 -3.15 1.32 4.41
CA PHE A 129 -2.37 0.84 3.26
C PHE A 129 -1.03 0.18 3.64
N ASP A 130 -0.53 0.44 4.83
CA ASP A 130 0.68 -0.22 5.30
C ASP A 130 0.32 -1.41 6.18
N VAL A 131 0.42 -2.60 5.61
CA VAL A 131 0.21 -3.89 6.28
C VAL A 131 1.52 -4.64 6.40
N ASP A 132 1.67 -5.43 7.45
CA ASP A 132 2.83 -6.29 7.67
C ASP A 132 3.02 -7.28 6.51
N MET A 133 4.25 -7.42 6.01
CA MET A 133 4.59 -8.24 4.84
C MET A 133 4.83 -9.71 5.15
N SER A 134 4.76 -10.13 6.39
CA SER A 134 4.85 -11.55 6.75
C SER A 134 3.64 -12.34 6.25
N ASN A 135 3.86 -13.59 5.91
CA ASN A 135 2.79 -14.49 5.43
C ASN A 135 2.04 -14.01 4.19
N ILE A 136 2.67 -13.14 3.40
CA ILE A 136 2.18 -12.68 2.11
C ILE A 136 2.70 -13.63 1.02
N ALA A 137 1.79 -14.14 0.20
CA ALA A 137 2.12 -14.95 -0.97
C ALA A 137 2.63 -14.08 -2.12
N SER A 138 1.96 -12.93 -2.34
CA SER A 138 2.38 -11.98 -3.36
C SER A 138 1.76 -10.60 -3.13
N VAL A 139 2.45 -9.57 -3.64
CA VAL A 139 1.90 -8.25 -3.86
C VAL A 139 1.89 -7.99 -5.37
N THR A 140 0.71 -7.74 -5.92
CA THR A 140 0.53 -7.42 -7.33
C THR A 140 0.22 -5.93 -7.47
N VAL A 141 1.01 -5.22 -8.25
CA VAL A 141 0.82 -3.80 -8.53
C VAL A 141 0.46 -3.62 -9.99
N PHE A 142 -0.79 -3.20 -10.25
CA PHE A 142 -1.23 -2.76 -11.56
C PHE A 142 -0.91 -1.28 -11.72
N ARG A 143 -0.13 -0.94 -12.72
CA ARG A 143 0.29 0.44 -13.00
C ARG A 143 -0.60 1.06 -14.06
N GLY A 144 -1.07 2.28 -13.78
CA GLY A 144 -2.08 2.97 -14.58
C GLY A 144 -3.52 2.64 -14.18
N PRO A 145 -4.50 3.40 -14.69
CA PRO A 145 -5.89 3.34 -14.25
C PRO A 145 -6.53 1.96 -14.39
N GLN A 146 -7.27 1.56 -13.37
CA GLN A 146 -8.02 0.31 -13.32
C GLN A 146 -9.52 0.55 -13.02
N GLY A 147 -10.04 1.73 -13.42
CA GLY A 147 -11.39 2.19 -13.08
C GLY A 147 -12.50 1.22 -13.48
N THR A 148 -12.38 0.55 -14.63
CA THR A 148 -13.42 -0.35 -15.16
C THR A 148 -13.72 -1.54 -14.25
N LEU A 149 -12.71 -2.17 -13.64
CA LEU A 149 -12.92 -3.33 -12.77
C LEU A 149 -12.94 -2.97 -11.29
N TYR A 150 -12.22 -1.92 -10.88
CA TYR A 150 -12.02 -1.59 -9.47
C TYR A 150 -12.77 -0.33 -9.03
N GLY A 151 -13.18 0.54 -9.97
CA GLY A 151 -14.00 1.72 -9.71
C GLY A 151 -13.24 2.85 -9.03
N ARG A 152 -13.80 3.33 -7.91
CA ARG A 152 -13.28 4.50 -7.19
C ARG A 152 -11.84 4.32 -6.73
N ASN A 153 -11.10 5.43 -6.75
CA ASN A 153 -9.73 5.51 -6.26
C ASN A 153 -8.73 4.58 -7.00
N ALA A 154 -9.05 4.22 -8.25
CA ALA A 154 -8.20 3.42 -9.12
C ALA A 154 -7.65 4.24 -10.30
N ILE A 155 -7.40 5.53 -10.09
CA ILE A 155 -6.94 6.48 -11.10
C ILE A 155 -5.43 6.34 -11.39
N GLY A 156 -4.61 5.98 -10.38
CA GLY A 156 -3.17 5.75 -10.52
C GLY A 156 -2.80 4.29 -10.73
N GLY A 157 -3.59 3.39 -10.16
CA GLY A 157 -3.34 1.94 -10.20
C GLY A 157 -4.01 1.19 -9.07
N ILE A 158 -3.61 -0.07 -8.91
CA ILE A 158 -4.09 -0.96 -7.84
C ILE A 158 -2.92 -1.70 -7.21
N ILE A 159 -2.92 -1.81 -5.89
CA ILE A 159 -2.08 -2.72 -5.12
C ILE A 159 -2.98 -3.83 -4.57
N ASN A 160 -2.65 -5.06 -4.89
CA ASN A 160 -3.38 -6.22 -4.41
C ASN A 160 -2.45 -7.15 -3.64
N VAL A 161 -2.70 -7.29 -2.35
CA VAL A 161 -1.95 -8.15 -1.42
C VAL A 161 -2.70 -9.46 -1.28
N THR A 162 -2.00 -10.57 -1.47
CA THR A 162 -2.56 -11.92 -1.32
C THR A 162 -1.80 -12.66 -0.24
N THR A 163 -2.52 -13.20 0.74
CA THR A 163 -1.93 -13.99 1.82
C THR A 163 -1.75 -15.45 1.40
N VAL A 164 -0.83 -16.16 2.09
CA VAL A 164 -0.57 -17.58 1.83
C VAL A 164 -1.82 -18.42 2.09
N SER A 165 -2.12 -19.34 1.17
CA SER A 165 -3.29 -20.22 1.30
C SER A 165 -2.93 -21.53 2.04
N PRO A 166 -3.73 -21.95 3.05
CA PRO A 166 -3.51 -23.23 3.74
C PRO A 166 -3.79 -24.47 2.88
N LEU A 167 -4.39 -24.30 1.69
CA LEU A 167 -4.55 -25.42 0.74
C LEU A 167 -3.29 -25.70 -0.07
N THR A 168 -2.45 -24.68 -0.29
CA THR A 168 -1.22 -24.77 -1.11
C THR A 168 0.04 -24.92 -0.27
N TYR A 169 0.02 -24.46 0.97
CA TYR A 169 1.15 -24.54 1.90
C TYR A 169 0.68 -25.06 3.26
N GLN A 170 1.44 -25.96 3.86
CA GLN A 170 1.28 -26.46 5.23
C GLN A 170 2.62 -26.33 5.95
N GLY A 171 2.58 -26.13 7.25
CA GLY A 171 3.75 -26.02 8.10
C GLY A 171 3.58 -24.97 9.19
N THR A 172 4.50 -24.99 10.12
CA THR A 172 4.60 -24.03 11.22
C THR A 172 5.91 -23.29 11.10
N GLN A 173 5.87 -21.97 11.27
CA GLN A 173 7.06 -21.12 11.22
C GLN A 173 7.10 -20.19 12.42
N PHE A 174 8.31 -20.02 12.96
CA PHE A 174 8.64 -19.00 13.96
C PHE A 174 9.81 -18.19 13.45
N LYS A 175 9.74 -16.89 13.55
CA LYS A 175 10.87 -15.99 13.25
C LYS A 175 11.10 -15.08 14.45
N LEU A 176 12.34 -15.05 14.93
CA LEU A 176 12.83 -14.13 15.94
C LEU A 176 13.92 -13.27 15.32
N GLY A 177 13.81 -11.97 15.46
CA GLY A 177 14.79 -11.02 14.92
C GLY A 177 15.21 -9.99 15.97
N TYR A 178 16.45 -9.51 15.84
CA TYR A 178 16.98 -8.41 16.62
C TYR A 178 17.99 -7.60 15.80
N GLY A 179 17.97 -6.29 15.97
CA GLY A 179 18.82 -5.40 15.18
C GLY A 179 19.14 -4.06 15.84
N SER A 180 19.73 -3.17 15.07
CA SER A 180 20.04 -1.80 15.45
C SER A 180 18.79 -1.08 15.96
N HIS A 181 18.96 -0.12 16.87
CA HIS A 181 17.85 0.65 17.48
C HIS A 181 16.85 -0.22 18.26
N ASN A 182 17.33 -1.30 18.89
CA ASN A 182 16.52 -2.28 19.60
C ASN A 182 15.35 -2.83 18.72
N ASP A 183 15.61 -2.97 17.42
CA ASP A 183 14.66 -3.59 16.49
C ASP A 183 14.44 -5.05 16.90
N ALA A 184 13.27 -5.36 17.44
CA ALA A 184 12.90 -6.68 17.92
C ALA A 184 11.66 -7.19 17.19
N LEU A 185 11.79 -8.34 16.52
CA LEU A 185 10.76 -8.95 15.71
C LEU A 185 10.41 -10.34 16.24
N PHE A 186 9.13 -10.60 16.39
CA PHE A 186 8.56 -11.93 16.58
C PHE A 186 7.48 -12.18 15.56
N GLN A 187 7.54 -13.33 14.86
CA GLN A 187 6.50 -13.74 13.92
C GLN A 187 6.22 -15.24 14.10
N PHE A 188 4.95 -15.59 13.99
CA PHE A 188 4.45 -16.95 14.05
C PHE A 188 3.46 -17.19 12.92
N SER A 189 3.49 -18.37 12.32
CA SER A 189 2.43 -18.83 11.42
C SER A 189 2.28 -20.34 11.45
N HIS A 190 1.04 -20.78 11.34
CA HIS A 190 0.68 -22.17 11.23
C HIS A 190 -0.37 -22.36 10.13
N TYR A 191 -0.11 -23.31 9.24
CA TYR A 191 -0.97 -23.67 8.13
C TYR A 191 -1.18 -25.18 8.14
N ASN A 192 -2.42 -25.63 8.08
CA ASN A 192 -2.71 -27.06 8.03
C ASN A 192 -4.00 -27.34 7.28
N LYS A 193 -4.16 -28.60 6.89
CA LYS A 193 -5.38 -29.15 6.27
C LYS A 193 -6.17 -29.97 7.27
N LEU A 194 -7.48 -29.86 7.20
CA LEU A 194 -8.43 -30.74 7.85
C LEU A 194 -9.05 -31.63 6.76
N GLY A 195 -8.42 -32.78 6.53
CA GLY A 195 -8.74 -33.67 5.41
C GLY A 195 -8.27 -33.09 4.06
N SER A 196 -8.88 -33.55 2.96
CA SER A 196 -8.48 -33.14 1.60
C SER A 196 -9.13 -31.84 1.12
N LYS A 197 -10.19 -31.37 1.77
CA LYS A 197 -11.06 -30.28 1.25
C LYS A 197 -11.00 -28.98 2.07
N MET A 198 -10.51 -29.02 3.30
CA MET A 198 -10.51 -27.87 4.17
C MET A 198 -9.09 -27.56 4.66
N GLY A 199 -8.74 -26.28 4.69
CA GLY A 199 -7.48 -25.80 5.27
C GLY A 199 -7.72 -24.58 6.15
N TYR A 200 -6.89 -24.42 7.16
CA TYR A 200 -6.90 -23.25 8.04
C TYR A 200 -5.50 -22.71 8.24
N SER A 201 -5.44 -21.42 8.55
CA SER A 201 -4.18 -20.78 8.95
C SER A 201 -4.40 -19.81 10.08
N VAL A 202 -3.39 -19.71 10.93
CA VAL A 202 -3.26 -18.72 11.99
C VAL A 202 -1.88 -18.11 11.90
N ALA A 203 -1.80 -16.79 11.88
CA ALA A 203 -0.53 -16.08 11.85
C ALA A 203 -0.61 -14.85 12.73
N GLY A 204 0.52 -14.43 13.29
CA GLY A 204 0.62 -13.23 14.09
C GLY A 204 2.05 -12.82 14.31
N GLY A 205 2.24 -11.56 14.71
CA GLY A 205 3.56 -11.02 14.97
C GLY A 205 3.53 -9.78 15.82
N TYR A 206 4.71 -9.45 16.32
CA TYR A 206 5.01 -8.23 17.05
C TYR A 206 6.33 -7.66 16.57
N HIS A 207 6.36 -6.36 16.32
CA HIS A 207 7.54 -5.62 15.91
C HIS A 207 7.72 -4.39 16.79
N TYR A 208 8.88 -4.27 17.39
CA TYR A 208 9.30 -3.15 18.21
C TYR A 208 10.57 -2.51 17.62
N ASN A 209 10.62 -1.18 17.63
CA ASN A 209 11.81 -0.43 17.28
C ASN A 209 11.84 0.88 18.11
N ASP A 210 13.01 1.26 18.67
CA ASP A 210 13.14 2.50 19.42
C ASP A 210 12.94 3.76 18.58
N GLY A 211 13.11 3.66 17.26
CA GLY A 211 13.13 4.78 16.31
C GLY A 211 14.54 5.16 15.89
N PHE A 212 14.62 6.02 14.88
CA PHE A 212 15.88 6.46 14.26
C PHE A 212 16.19 7.93 14.54
N HIS A 213 15.19 8.74 14.90
CA HIS A 213 15.31 10.19 15.03
C HIS A 213 15.16 10.62 16.48
N ARG A 214 16.25 11.05 17.08
CA ARG A 214 16.25 11.54 18.46
C ARG A 214 15.75 12.98 18.52
N ASN A 215 14.75 13.23 19.36
CA ASN A 215 14.27 14.58 19.67
C ASN A 215 15.18 15.20 20.74
N MET A 216 15.86 16.28 20.40
CA MET A 216 16.84 16.94 21.26
C MET A 216 16.22 17.59 22.50
N PHE A 217 14.96 18.06 22.40
CA PHE A 217 14.25 18.67 23.53
C PHE A 217 13.87 17.63 24.60
N THR A 218 13.28 16.52 24.17
CA THR A 218 12.77 15.47 25.09
C THR A 218 13.83 14.43 25.42
N ASN A 219 14.94 14.40 24.69
CA ASN A 219 15.99 13.41 24.76
C ASN A 219 15.52 11.95 24.51
N LYS A 220 14.39 11.78 23.77
CA LYS A 220 13.78 10.49 23.41
C LYS A 220 13.71 10.36 21.90
N TYR A 221 13.58 9.14 21.41
CA TYR A 221 13.27 8.93 19.99
C TYR A 221 11.85 9.42 19.66
N ALA A 222 11.75 10.14 18.54
CA ALA A 222 10.50 10.73 18.08
C ALA A 222 9.58 9.72 17.35
N ASP A 223 10.18 8.66 16.78
CA ASP A 223 9.56 7.74 15.82
C ASP A 223 9.56 6.27 16.30
N GLN A 224 9.54 6.03 17.62
CA GLN A 224 9.41 4.68 18.19
C GLN A 224 8.22 3.95 17.58
N LEU A 225 8.37 2.64 17.30
CA LEU A 225 7.35 1.79 16.70
C LEU A 225 7.01 0.59 17.60
N LYS A 226 5.71 0.28 17.71
CA LYS A 226 5.15 -0.93 18.32
C LYS A 226 3.98 -1.39 17.47
N ASP A 227 4.21 -2.42 16.67
CA ASP A 227 3.20 -3.01 15.80
C ASP A 227 2.88 -4.43 16.24
N ALA A 228 1.62 -4.80 16.14
CA ALA A 228 1.17 -6.17 16.36
C ALA A 228 0.09 -6.51 15.33
N TYR A 229 0.12 -7.73 14.80
CA TYR A 229 -0.92 -8.19 13.89
C TYR A 229 -1.33 -9.62 14.21
N GLY A 230 -2.56 -9.97 13.83
CA GLY A 230 -3.09 -11.31 13.84
C GLY A 230 -3.91 -11.57 12.58
N ARG A 231 -3.77 -12.75 11.98
CA ARG A 231 -4.51 -13.18 10.78
C ARG A 231 -5.02 -14.60 10.97
N VAL A 232 -6.25 -14.83 10.57
CA VAL A 232 -6.85 -16.17 10.51
C VAL A 232 -7.52 -16.33 9.16
N ALA A 233 -7.40 -17.53 8.59
CA ALA A 233 -8.14 -17.89 7.38
C ALA A 233 -8.63 -19.34 7.46
N LEU A 234 -9.83 -19.55 6.95
CA LEU A 234 -10.43 -20.84 6.69
C LEU A 234 -10.75 -20.93 5.20
N VAL A 235 -10.30 -22.00 4.57
CA VAL A 235 -10.57 -22.25 3.15
C VAL A 235 -11.19 -23.63 3.03
N TRP A 236 -12.33 -23.71 2.33
CA TRP A 236 -13.08 -24.94 2.19
C TRP A 236 -13.52 -25.18 0.75
N LEU A 237 -13.11 -26.32 0.19
CA LEU A 237 -13.64 -26.86 -1.06
C LEU A 237 -14.86 -27.72 -0.71
N LEU A 238 -16.05 -27.10 -0.75
CA LEU A 238 -17.30 -27.78 -0.43
C LEU A 238 -17.50 -29.00 -1.35
N ASP A 239 -17.23 -28.80 -2.64
CA ASP A 239 -17.14 -29.84 -3.67
C ASP A 239 -16.14 -29.40 -4.78
N ASN A 240 -16.17 -30.05 -5.94
CA ASN A 240 -15.29 -29.73 -7.07
C ASN A 240 -15.62 -28.39 -7.76
N LYS A 241 -16.76 -27.77 -7.43
CA LYS A 241 -17.27 -26.54 -8.06
C LYS A 241 -17.35 -25.37 -7.08
N TRP A 242 -17.55 -25.64 -5.79
CA TRP A 242 -17.75 -24.63 -4.77
C TRP A 242 -16.57 -24.46 -3.85
N PHE A 243 -16.19 -23.21 -3.67
CA PHE A 243 -15.08 -22.77 -2.82
C PHE A 243 -15.60 -21.70 -1.85
N LEU A 244 -15.24 -21.82 -0.58
CA LEU A 244 -15.48 -20.83 0.47
C LEU A 244 -14.16 -20.43 1.10
N ARG A 245 -13.95 -19.14 1.25
CA ARG A 245 -12.87 -18.59 2.08
C ARG A 245 -13.44 -17.60 3.07
N VAL A 246 -13.08 -17.75 4.32
CA VAL A 246 -13.31 -16.78 5.40
C VAL A 246 -11.96 -16.34 5.92
N ASN A 247 -11.73 -15.05 5.98
CA ASN A 247 -10.49 -14.49 6.51
C ASN A 247 -10.77 -13.29 7.41
N SER A 248 -9.94 -13.13 8.43
CA SER A 248 -9.98 -11.98 9.32
C SER A 248 -8.56 -11.55 9.65
N MET A 249 -8.36 -10.25 9.73
CA MET A 249 -7.10 -9.61 10.11
C MET A 249 -7.37 -8.55 11.17
N LEU A 250 -6.51 -8.50 12.17
CA LEU A 250 -6.42 -7.45 13.16
C LEU A 250 -4.99 -6.88 13.11
N ASP A 251 -4.86 -5.58 13.02
CA ASP A 251 -3.58 -4.87 13.00
C ASP A 251 -3.64 -3.71 13.99
N TYR A 252 -2.65 -3.66 14.87
CA TYR A 252 -2.48 -2.61 15.87
C TYR A 252 -1.13 -1.95 15.69
N SER A 253 -1.12 -0.61 15.59
CA SER A 253 0.10 0.19 15.53
C SER A 253 0.06 1.26 16.61
N ASN A 254 1.16 1.41 17.33
CA ASN A 254 1.39 2.50 18.28
C ASN A 254 2.81 3.01 18.05
N GLN A 255 2.90 4.21 17.49
CA GLN A 255 4.18 4.80 17.12
C GLN A 255 4.28 6.25 17.59
N GLY A 256 5.52 6.73 17.74
CA GLY A 256 5.83 8.13 17.65
C GLY A 256 5.59 8.64 16.23
N GLY A 257 6.00 9.85 15.94
CA GLY A 257 5.87 10.31 14.57
C GLY A 257 6.27 11.76 14.39
N TYR A 258 6.24 12.15 13.11
CA TYR A 258 6.51 13.51 12.69
C TYR A 258 7.92 13.99 13.11
N PRO A 259 8.97 13.20 12.81
CA PRO A 259 10.33 13.53 13.16
C PRO A 259 10.91 14.59 12.22
N TYR A 260 10.30 15.79 12.22
CA TYR A 260 10.66 16.88 11.35
C TYR A 260 11.66 17.80 12.02
N GLY A 261 12.80 18.02 11.34
CA GLY A 261 13.78 19.04 11.68
C GLY A 261 13.65 20.27 10.76
N LYS A 262 14.16 21.43 11.18
CA LYS A 262 14.25 22.59 10.30
C LYS A 262 15.20 22.31 9.13
N TYR A 263 14.79 22.67 7.95
CA TYR A 263 15.55 22.47 6.71
C TYR A 263 16.20 23.77 6.27
N ASN A 264 17.50 23.77 6.08
CA ASN A 264 18.25 24.89 5.57
C ASN A 264 18.41 24.77 4.05
N ARG A 265 17.74 25.63 3.29
CA ARG A 265 17.79 25.63 1.82
C ARG A 265 19.17 25.95 1.24
N LEU A 266 20.02 26.70 1.98
CA LEU A 266 21.34 27.10 1.50
C LEU A 266 22.35 25.96 1.60
N THR A 267 22.32 25.21 2.71
CA THR A 267 23.24 24.09 2.94
C THR A 267 22.66 22.77 2.46
N GLY A 268 21.33 22.65 2.31
CA GLY A 268 20.63 21.40 2.03
C GLY A 268 20.53 20.46 3.23
N GLU A 269 20.88 20.92 4.42
CA GLU A 269 20.90 20.13 5.65
C GLU A 269 19.61 20.26 6.43
N THR A 270 19.26 19.20 7.13
CA THR A 270 18.12 19.15 8.05
C THR A 270 18.64 19.08 9.48
N GLU A 271 18.22 20.03 10.30
CA GLU A 271 18.54 20.04 11.73
C GLU A 271 17.93 18.83 12.46
N PRO A 272 18.50 18.43 13.61
CA PRO A 272 17.88 17.42 14.46
C PRO A 272 16.46 17.83 14.91
N VAL A 273 15.62 16.84 15.13
CA VAL A 273 14.26 17.03 15.68
C VAL A 273 14.33 17.72 17.04
N ASN A 274 13.57 18.80 17.23
CA ASN A 274 13.61 19.61 18.45
C ASN A 274 12.23 20.25 18.77
N TYR A 275 11.26 19.42 19.21
CA TYR A 275 9.94 19.88 19.60
C TYR A 275 9.58 19.43 21.02
N ASN A 276 8.71 20.20 21.70
CA ASN A 276 8.45 20.06 23.13
C ASN A 276 7.38 19.01 23.47
N ARG A 277 6.39 18.77 22.61
CA ARG A 277 5.30 17.83 22.87
C ARG A 277 5.44 16.56 22.06
N TYR A 278 5.27 15.39 22.69
CA TYR A 278 5.37 14.10 22.03
C TYR A 278 4.28 13.92 20.96
N SER A 279 4.72 13.76 19.73
CA SER A 279 3.86 13.45 18.60
C SER A 279 3.67 11.94 18.50
N SER A 280 2.45 11.48 18.29
CA SER A 280 2.12 10.05 18.29
C SER A 280 1.00 9.69 17.33
N TYR A 281 1.01 8.44 16.90
CA TYR A 281 -0.08 7.84 16.13
C TYR A 281 -0.40 6.44 16.65
N ARG A 282 -1.69 6.15 16.79
CA ARG A 282 -2.20 4.82 17.17
C ARG A 282 -3.30 4.42 16.22
N ARG A 283 -3.23 3.19 15.72
CA ARG A 283 -4.22 2.59 14.81
C ARG A 283 -4.68 1.25 15.34
N LEU A 284 -5.97 0.99 15.24
CA LEU A 284 -6.56 -0.34 15.26
C LEU A 284 -7.31 -0.54 13.95
N LEU A 285 -6.87 -1.48 13.15
CA LEU A 285 -7.49 -1.89 11.89
C LEU A 285 -7.99 -3.33 12.04
N SER A 286 -9.26 -3.56 11.78
CA SER A 286 -9.85 -4.89 11.70
C SER A 286 -10.54 -5.05 10.37
N THR A 287 -10.23 -6.13 9.64
CA THR A 287 -10.89 -6.48 8.38
C THR A 287 -11.30 -7.93 8.41
N SER A 288 -12.49 -8.22 7.90
CA SER A 288 -13.00 -9.58 7.76
C SER A 288 -13.68 -9.73 6.41
N GLY A 289 -13.51 -10.87 5.78
CA GLY A 289 -14.09 -11.16 4.48
C GLY A 289 -14.62 -12.58 4.35
N VAL A 290 -15.67 -12.71 3.57
CA VAL A 290 -16.24 -13.99 3.12
C VAL A 290 -16.25 -14.00 1.62
N ASN A 291 -15.51 -14.92 1.02
CA ASN A 291 -15.49 -15.14 -0.43
C ASN A 291 -16.12 -16.49 -0.75
N ILE A 292 -17.16 -16.47 -1.55
CA ILE A 292 -17.82 -17.67 -2.09
C ILE A 292 -17.58 -17.68 -3.59
N ARG A 293 -17.19 -18.83 -4.13
CA ARG A 293 -16.94 -18.99 -5.55
C ARG A 293 -17.55 -20.29 -6.06
N TYR A 294 -18.19 -20.18 -7.21
CA TYR A 294 -18.67 -21.31 -8.01
C TYR A 294 -17.90 -21.36 -9.32
N ALA A 295 -17.35 -22.51 -9.67
CA ALA A 295 -16.65 -22.77 -10.94
C ALA A 295 -17.40 -23.87 -11.71
N GLY A 296 -18.38 -23.45 -12.53
CA GLY A 296 -19.07 -24.35 -13.45
C GLY A 296 -18.31 -24.49 -14.77
N GLU A 297 -18.79 -25.34 -15.67
CA GLU A 297 -18.18 -25.59 -16.97
C GLU A 297 -18.19 -24.35 -17.88
N ASN A 298 -19.32 -23.66 -17.97
CA ASN A 298 -19.51 -22.53 -18.87
C ASN A 298 -19.47 -21.17 -18.17
N ILE A 299 -19.80 -21.14 -16.87
CA ILE A 299 -19.89 -19.92 -16.09
C ILE A 299 -19.20 -20.10 -14.75
N SER A 300 -18.63 -19.03 -14.22
CA SER A 300 -18.19 -18.94 -12.84
C SER A 300 -18.83 -17.73 -12.16
N PHE A 301 -19.17 -17.91 -10.89
CA PHE A 301 -19.74 -16.88 -10.04
C PHE A 301 -18.82 -16.66 -8.84
N SER A 302 -18.71 -15.42 -8.39
CA SER A 302 -17.99 -15.08 -7.16
C SER A 302 -18.77 -14.03 -6.38
N SER A 303 -18.80 -14.19 -5.07
CA SER A 303 -19.36 -13.24 -4.11
C SER A 303 -18.31 -12.89 -3.07
N GLN A 304 -18.03 -11.61 -2.86
CA GLN A 304 -17.13 -11.09 -1.83
C GLN A 304 -17.91 -10.16 -0.91
N THR A 305 -18.09 -10.57 0.33
CA THR A 305 -18.58 -9.71 1.42
C THR A 305 -17.40 -9.28 2.26
N ALA A 306 -17.28 -8.00 2.59
CA ALA A 306 -16.19 -7.51 3.42
C ALA A 306 -16.68 -6.49 4.45
N PHE A 307 -16.14 -6.61 5.65
CA PHE A 307 -16.31 -5.66 6.74
C PHE A 307 -14.96 -5.09 7.16
N GLN A 308 -14.91 -3.78 7.40
CA GLN A 308 -13.72 -3.10 7.89
C GLN A 308 -14.07 -2.14 9.04
N TYR A 309 -13.22 -2.12 10.04
CA TYR A 309 -13.25 -1.17 11.14
C TYR A 309 -11.87 -0.54 11.31
N ILE A 310 -11.82 0.80 11.37
CA ILE A 310 -10.61 1.57 11.63
C ILE A 310 -10.86 2.49 12.82
N ARG A 311 -9.88 2.57 13.72
CA ARG A 311 -9.84 3.54 14.80
C ARG A 311 -8.43 4.12 14.88
N ASP A 312 -8.31 5.39 14.51
CA ASP A 312 -7.05 6.13 14.54
C ASP A 312 -7.09 7.21 15.63
N ARG A 313 -5.93 7.44 16.23
CA ARG A 313 -5.69 8.54 17.16
C ARG A 313 -4.32 9.12 16.86
N GLN A 314 -4.27 10.41 16.62
CA GLN A 314 -3.05 11.17 16.36
C GLN A 314 -2.96 12.32 17.34
N GLY A 315 -1.75 12.58 17.83
CA GLY A 315 -1.35 13.83 18.45
C GLY A 315 -0.13 14.35 17.71
N ILE A 316 -0.10 15.62 17.34
CA ILE A 316 1.03 16.21 16.62
C ILE A 316 1.36 17.58 17.18
N ASP A 317 2.63 17.76 17.51
CA ASP A 317 3.23 19.07 17.78
C ASP A 317 3.39 19.79 16.44
N GLN A 318 2.41 20.64 16.12
CA GLN A 318 2.26 21.18 14.77
C GLN A 318 3.15 22.39 14.50
N ASP A 319 3.78 22.97 15.52
CA ASP A 319 4.77 24.04 15.34
C ASP A 319 6.19 23.47 15.14
N PHE A 320 6.42 22.18 15.45
CA PHE A 320 7.67 21.44 15.31
C PHE A 320 8.87 22.15 15.97
N THR A 321 8.63 22.88 17.07
CA THR A 321 9.65 23.64 17.78
C THR A 321 9.65 23.34 19.29
N SER A 322 10.64 23.90 20.00
CA SER A 322 10.70 23.86 21.47
C SER A 322 9.66 24.78 22.14
N ASN A 323 8.94 25.60 21.39
CA ASN A 323 7.91 26.49 21.91
C ASN A 323 6.57 25.75 22.01
N ASP A 324 5.82 26.01 23.06
CA ASP A 324 4.50 25.37 23.28
C ASP A 324 3.37 26.26 22.73
N THR A 325 3.23 26.29 21.39
CA THR A 325 2.30 27.21 20.74
C THR A 325 1.09 26.52 20.14
N TYR A 326 1.25 25.33 19.56
CA TYR A 326 0.23 24.74 18.71
C TYR A 326 0.27 23.21 18.70
N PHE A 327 -0.82 22.57 19.14
CA PHE A 327 -0.96 21.11 19.16
C PHE A 327 -2.25 20.68 18.49
N VAL A 328 -2.20 19.60 17.68
CA VAL A 328 -3.38 19.04 17.00
C VAL A 328 -3.63 17.61 17.44
N LYS A 329 -4.87 17.32 17.81
CA LYS A 329 -5.35 15.96 18.06
C LYS A 329 -6.33 15.57 16.96
N ASN A 330 -6.16 14.38 16.41
CA ASN A 330 -7.06 13.80 15.42
C ASN A 330 -7.56 12.44 15.90
N ARG A 331 -8.87 12.17 15.81
CA ARG A 331 -9.52 10.92 16.22
C ARG A 331 -10.47 10.50 15.11
N LEU A 332 -10.11 9.48 14.38
CA LEU A 332 -10.93 8.91 13.30
C LEU A 332 -11.49 7.55 13.74
N LYS A 333 -12.76 7.34 13.45
CA LYS A 333 -13.43 6.04 13.53
C LYS A 333 -14.18 5.82 12.23
N GLN A 334 -13.92 4.67 11.59
CA GLN A 334 -14.59 4.27 10.37
C GLN A 334 -15.15 2.87 10.51
N THR A 335 -16.33 2.65 9.94
CA THR A 335 -16.89 1.34 9.65
C THR A 335 -17.24 1.28 8.16
N MET A 336 -17.00 0.14 7.53
CA MET A 336 -17.35 -0.08 6.13
C MET A 336 -17.86 -1.50 5.94
N LEU A 337 -18.95 -1.63 5.19
CA LEU A 337 -19.47 -2.90 4.68
C LEU A 337 -19.48 -2.80 3.15
N SER A 338 -18.96 -3.80 2.49
CA SER A 338 -19.02 -3.89 1.02
C SER A 338 -19.41 -5.28 0.54
N GLN A 339 -20.08 -5.32 -0.61
CA GLN A 339 -20.50 -6.52 -1.31
C GLN A 339 -20.13 -6.40 -2.77
N GLU A 340 -19.53 -7.43 -3.33
CA GLU A 340 -19.25 -7.52 -4.75
C GLU A 340 -19.65 -8.88 -5.31
N PHE A 341 -20.36 -8.86 -6.43
CA PHE A 341 -20.72 -10.05 -7.20
C PHE A 341 -20.04 -9.99 -8.56
N ILE A 342 -19.49 -11.11 -9.01
CA ILE A 342 -18.93 -11.26 -10.35
C ILE A 342 -19.45 -12.55 -10.97
N LEU A 343 -20.00 -12.42 -12.17
CA LEU A 343 -20.39 -13.52 -13.04
C LEU A 343 -19.56 -13.43 -14.31
N LYS A 344 -18.90 -14.51 -14.70
CA LYS A 344 -18.07 -14.52 -15.91
C LYS A 344 -18.19 -15.85 -16.67
N SER A 345 -17.94 -15.79 -17.98
CA SER A 345 -17.76 -16.99 -18.80
C SER A 345 -16.54 -17.79 -18.32
N ASN A 346 -16.68 -19.11 -18.31
CA ASN A 346 -15.62 -20.05 -17.87
C ASN A 346 -15.29 -21.08 -18.97
N ASN A 347 -15.47 -20.72 -20.23
CA ASN A 347 -15.17 -21.55 -21.38
C ASN A 347 -14.03 -20.95 -22.22
N SER A 348 -13.51 -21.72 -23.16
CA SER A 348 -12.48 -21.29 -24.11
C SER A 348 -13.04 -20.67 -25.40
N SER A 349 -14.31 -20.25 -25.40
CA SER A 349 -14.96 -19.71 -26.61
C SER A 349 -14.27 -18.44 -27.11
N ARG A 350 -14.54 -18.11 -28.38
CA ARG A 350 -14.05 -16.89 -29.04
C ARG A 350 -14.50 -15.62 -28.33
N TYR A 351 -15.69 -15.64 -27.69
CA TYR A 351 -16.26 -14.56 -26.90
C TYR A 351 -16.27 -14.91 -25.42
N GLN A 352 -15.60 -14.09 -24.62
CA GLN A 352 -15.58 -14.18 -23.17
C GLN A 352 -16.12 -12.89 -22.56
N TRP A 353 -16.83 -13.01 -21.46
CA TRP A 353 -17.46 -11.87 -20.81
C TRP A 353 -17.38 -11.96 -19.29
N LEU A 354 -17.47 -10.80 -18.66
CA LEU A 354 -17.55 -10.62 -17.21
C LEU A 354 -18.59 -9.55 -16.92
N TRP A 355 -19.50 -9.84 -16.00
CA TRP A 355 -20.40 -8.88 -15.36
C TRP A 355 -20.07 -8.76 -13.89
N GLY A 356 -20.14 -7.55 -13.33
CA GLY A 356 -19.95 -7.33 -11.91
C GLY A 356 -20.91 -6.28 -11.36
N ALA A 357 -21.24 -6.43 -10.09
CA ALA A 357 -22.01 -5.48 -9.31
C ALA A 357 -21.33 -5.26 -7.97
N PHE A 358 -21.21 -4.01 -7.55
CA PHE A 358 -20.57 -3.61 -6.29
C PHE A 358 -21.47 -2.67 -5.51
N ALA A 359 -21.54 -2.86 -4.19
CA ALA A 359 -22.23 -1.98 -3.26
C ALA A 359 -21.37 -1.74 -2.03
N MET A 360 -21.42 -0.55 -1.47
CA MET A 360 -20.65 -0.16 -0.27
C MET A 360 -21.44 0.82 0.58
N SER A 361 -21.36 0.64 1.90
CA SER A 361 -21.76 1.63 2.90
C SER A 361 -20.59 1.88 3.86
N GLN A 362 -20.17 3.12 3.98
CA GLN A 362 -19.04 3.57 4.81
C GLN A 362 -19.51 4.70 5.73
N HIS A 363 -19.13 4.64 6.99
CA HIS A 363 -19.40 5.68 7.96
C HIS A 363 -18.11 6.17 8.56
N ILE A 364 -17.78 7.44 8.33
CA ILE A 364 -16.59 8.10 8.85
C ILE A 364 -17.00 9.10 9.91
N ASN A 365 -16.49 8.94 11.14
CA ASN A 365 -16.56 9.92 12.20
C ASN A 365 -15.14 10.40 12.50
N ASN A 366 -14.86 11.66 12.27
CA ASN A 366 -13.57 12.26 12.51
C ASN A 366 -13.72 13.48 13.43
N THR A 367 -12.83 13.62 14.40
CA THR A 367 -12.73 14.81 15.25
C THR A 367 -11.31 15.32 15.19
N VAL A 368 -11.14 16.56 14.71
CA VAL A 368 -9.88 17.29 14.69
C VAL A 368 -9.97 18.41 15.71
N GLU A 369 -9.15 18.35 16.76
CA GLU A 369 -9.06 19.37 17.81
C GLU A 369 -7.74 20.13 17.65
N THR A 370 -7.86 21.39 17.29
CA THR A 370 -6.73 22.32 17.15
C THR A 370 -6.60 23.10 18.44
N GLN A 371 -5.46 23.00 19.13
CA GLN A 371 -5.16 23.68 20.39
C GLN A 371 -4.14 24.79 20.14
N TYR A 372 -4.55 26.04 20.36
CA TYR A 372 -3.67 27.21 20.38
C TYR A 372 -3.28 27.50 21.83
N ILE A 373 -2.16 26.94 22.27
CA ILE A 373 -1.75 26.92 23.67
C ILE A 373 -1.52 28.31 24.22
N THR A 374 -0.77 29.14 23.46
CA THR A 374 -0.48 30.54 23.84
C THR A 374 -1.69 31.44 23.90
N LYS A 375 -2.78 31.07 23.22
CA LYS A 375 -4.07 31.80 23.23
C LYS A 375 -5.09 31.20 24.19
N ASP A 376 -4.71 30.14 24.88
CA ASP A 376 -5.56 29.36 25.80
C ASP A 376 -6.91 28.97 25.18
N ASN A 377 -6.88 28.55 23.90
CA ASN A 377 -8.09 28.27 23.14
C ASN A 377 -7.99 26.99 22.31
N ALA A 378 -9.07 26.23 22.23
CA ALA A 378 -9.17 25.02 21.42
C ALA A 378 -10.40 25.03 20.52
N PHE A 379 -10.26 24.41 19.36
CA PHE A 379 -11.29 24.31 18.33
C PHE A 379 -11.50 22.83 17.96
N PRO A 380 -12.32 22.06 18.68
CA PRO A 380 -12.77 20.76 18.22
C PRO A 380 -13.71 20.91 17.03
N THR A 381 -13.41 20.16 15.98
CA THR A 381 -14.20 20.11 14.74
C THR A 381 -14.61 18.66 14.48
N HIS A 382 -15.91 18.41 14.43
CA HIS A 382 -16.52 17.11 14.24
C HIS A 382 -17.03 16.94 12.82
N TYR A 383 -16.64 15.84 12.18
CA TYR A 383 -17.07 15.45 10.84
C TYR A 383 -17.77 14.11 10.93
N ARG A 384 -19.03 14.02 10.47
CA ARG A 384 -19.72 12.74 10.27
C ARG A 384 -20.05 12.62 8.80
N ILE A 385 -19.48 11.60 8.14
CA ILE A 385 -19.56 11.44 6.68
C ILE A 385 -20.00 10.00 6.38
N PRO A 386 -21.32 9.73 6.27
CA PRO A 386 -21.82 8.52 5.64
C PRO A 386 -21.60 8.62 4.11
N VAL A 387 -21.15 7.51 3.51
CA VAL A 387 -20.91 7.33 2.08
C VAL A 387 -21.57 6.05 1.64
N ASN A 388 -22.43 6.11 0.60
CA ASN A 388 -23.01 4.94 -0.04
C ASN A 388 -22.64 4.94 -1.51
N ALA A 389 -22.20 3.80 -2.02
CA ALA A 389 -21.79 3.66 -3.42
C ALA A 389 -22.40 2.39 -4.03
N LEU A 390 -22.77 2.49 -5.30
CA LEU A 390 -23.24 1.39 -6.14
C LEU A 390 -22.49 1.43 -7.46
N ALA A 391 -22.20 0.27 -8.02
CA ALA A 391 -21.64 0.19 -9.35
C ALA A 391 -22.05 -1.09 -10.08
N ILE A 392 -22.14 -0.98 -11.41
CA ILE A 392 -22.33 -2.10 -12.34
C ILE A 392 -21.26 -1.99 -13.42
N TYR A 393 -20.65 -3.10 -13.77
CA TYR A 393 -19.61 -3.12 -14.78
C TYR A 393 -19.64 -4.37 -15.64
N HIS A 394 -19.15 -4.21 -16.86
CA HIS A 394 -19.05 -5.27 -17.85
C HIS A 394 -17.70 -5.21 -18.57
N GLN A 395 -17.16 -6.36 -18.91
CA GLN A 395 -16.02 -6.49 -19.82
C GLN A 395 -16.25 -7.63 -20.79
N SER A 396 -16.05 -7.36 -22.07
CA SER A 396 -16.02 -8.31 -23.17
C SER A 396 -14.60 -8.51 -23.67
N THR A 397 -14.24 -9.75 -23.95
CA THR A 397 -13.01 -10.13 -24.66
C THR A 397 -13.39 -10.95 -25.88
N ILE A 398 -12.97 -10.49 -27.06
CA ILE A 398 -13.26 -11.13 -28.35
C ILE A 398 -11.95 -11.55 -28.98
N LYS A 399 -11.72 -12.84 -29.15
CA LYS A 399 -10.60 -13.37 -29.94
C LYS A 399 -10.91 -13.13 -31.42
N LEU A 400 -10.06 -12.37 -32.11
CA LEU A 400 -10.25 -11.98 -33.49
C LEU A 400 -9.69 -13.05 -34.45
N PHE A 401 -8.41 -12.99 -34.72
CA PHE A 401 -7.66 -13.90 -35.61
C PHE A 401 -6.20 -13.97 -35.15
N SER A 402 -5.52 -15.06 -35.45
CA SER A 402 -4.05 -15.21 -35.33
C SER A 402 -3.44 -14.57 -34.07
N GLY A 403 -3.96 -14.88 -32.88
CA GLY A 403 -3.44 -14.36 -31.60
C GLY A 403 -3.95 -12.96 -31.22
N PHE A 404 -4.71 -12.25 -32.07
CA PHE A 404 -5.28 -10.96 -31.72
C PHE A 404 -6.57 -11.11 -30.90
N SER A 405 -6.70 -10.26 -29.88
CA SER A 405 -7.91 -10.14 -29.05
C SER A 405 -8.25 -8.68 -28.84
N PHE A 406 -9.54 -8.37 -28.87
CA PHE A 406 -10.09 -7.05 -28.53
C PHE A 406 -10.82 -7.13 -27.21
N ILE A 407 -10.49 -6.21 -26.30
CA ILE A 407 -11.12 -6.09 -24.99
C ILE A 407 -11.84 -4.76 -24.92
N ALA A 408 -13.13 -4.80 -24.53
CA ALA A 408 -13.92 -3.61 -24.25
C ALA A 408 -14.58 -3.75 -22.88
N GLY A 409 -14.46 -2.73 -22.05
CA GLY A 409 -15.05 -2.70 -20.72
C GLY A 409 -15.72 -1.37 -20.43
N LEU A 410 -16.76 -1.41 -19.63
CA LEU A 410 -17.49 -0.23 -19.17
C LEU A 410 -17.95 -0.44 -17.74
N ARG A 411 -17.81 0.60 -16.92
CA ARG A 411 -18.35 0.64 -15.56
C ARG A 411 -19.06 1.95 -15.32
N TRP A 412 -20.20 1.85 -14.67
CA TRP A 412 -20.93 2.98 -14.10
C TRP A 412 -20.89 2.90 -12.59
N ASP A 413 -20.48 3.99 -11.95
CA ASP A 413 -20.48 4.18 -10.50
C ASP A 413 -21.43 5.31 -10.14
N TYR A 414 -22.19 5.12 -9.07
CA TYR A 414 -22.96 6.15 -8.38
C TYR A 414 -22.51 6.23 -6.93
N GLU A 415 -22.23 7.44 -6.46
CA GLU A 415 -21.88 7.67 -5.06
C GLU A 415 -22.68 8.84 -4.48
N ASN A 416 -23.16 8.64 -3.26
CA ASN A 416 -23.84 9.65 -2.46
C ASN A 416 -23.20 9.72 -1.08
N SER A 417 -22.82 10.91 -0.66
CA SER A 417 -22.22 11.21 0.63
C SER A 417 -22.81 12.47 1.24
N THR A 418 -22.86 12.54 2.57
CA THR A 418 -23.29 13.71 3.30
C THR A 418 -22.24 14.09 4.33
N LEU A 419 -22.14 15.38 4.62
CA LEU A 419 -21.30 15.94 5.68
C LEU A 419 -22.19 16.55 6.75
N LYS A 420 -21.99 16.12 8.01
CA LYS A 420 -22.42 16.88 9.17
C LYS A 420 -21.17 17.44 9.85
N TYR A 421 -21.03 18.76 9.80
CA TYR A 421 -19.88 19.51 10.28
C TYR A 421 -20.29 20.35 11.48
N LEU A 422 -19.61 20.17 12.62
CA LEU A 422 -19.77 20.99 13.81
C LEU A 422 -18.40 21.42 14.31
N ARG A 423 -18.15 22.73 14.37
CA ARG A 423 -16.97 23.34 14.96
C ARG A 423 -17.36 24.09 16.22
N GLU A 424 -16.67 23.79 17.31
CA GLU A 424 -16.85 24.40 18.61
C GLU A 424 -15.55 25.10 19.04
N THR A 425 -15.63 25.91 20.09
CA THR A 425 -14.47 26.47 20.79
C THR A 425 -14.66 26.36 22.30
N TYR A 426 -13.54 26.23 23.01
CA TYR A 426 -13.52 26.27 24.48
C TYR A 426 -12.15 26.75 24.96
N GLN A 427 -12.09 27.22 26.22
CA GLN A 427 -10.86 27.64 26.88
C GLN A 427 -10.11 26.43 27.45
N LEU A 428 -8.82 26.26 27.08
CA LEU A 428 -8.02 25.08 27.43
C LEU A 428 -7.76 24.96 28.93
N SER A 429 -7.44 26.07 29.62
CA SER A 429 -7.06 26.08 31.03
C SER A 429 -8.18 25.66 31.97
N THR A 430 -9.43 25.89 31.59
CA THR A 430 -10.61 25.61 32.39
C THR A 430 -11.41 24.40 31.95
N ASP A 431 -11.08 23.83 30.75
CA ASP A 431 -11.93 22.85 30.03
C ASP A 431 -13.41 23.28 30.04
N GLY A 432 -13.61 24.59 29.77
CA GLY A 432 -14.88 25.28 29.95
C GLY A 432 -15.98 24.82 28.99
N ALA A 433 -17.16 25.43 29.15
CA ALA A 433 -18.30 25.17 28.28
C ALA A 433 -17.96 25.37 26.80
N ARG A 434 -18.38 24.43 25.94
CA ARG A 434 -18.18 24.49 24.51
C ARG A 434 -19.19 25.40 23.86
N THR A 435 -18.71 26.31 23.02
CA THR A 435 -19.54 27.24 22.25
C THR A 435 -19.46 26.86 20.77
N GLU A 436 -20.63 26.75 20.14
CA GLU A 436 -20.71 26.50 18.70
C GLU A 436 -20.15 27.69 17.92
N VAL A 437 -19.22 27.41 16.99
CA VAL A 437 -18.63 28.40 16.10
C VAL A 437 -19.24 28.28 14.69
N LYS A 438 -19.46 27.04 14.23
CA LYS A 438 -19.99 26.78 12.89
C LYS A 438 -20.64 25.39 12.84
N ASN A 439 -21.83 25.33 12.23
CA ASN A 439 -22.59 24.11 12.04
C ASN A 439 -23.09 24.07 10.59
N VAL A 440 -22.73 23.04 9.82
CA VAL A 440 -23.04 22.95 8.39
C VAL A 440 -23.43 21.50 8.05
N ASN A 441 -24.48 21.37 7.26
CA ASN A 441 -24.82 20.11 6.59
C ASN A 441 -24.67 20.31 5.07
N SER A 442 -23.99 19.37 4.42
CA SER A 442 -23.77 19.40 2.98
C SER A 442 -23.95 18.01 2.40
N SER A 443 -24.31 17.91 1.13
CA SER A 443 -24.43 16.63 0.43
C SER A 443 -23.67 16.69 -0.90
N LEU A 444 -23.12 15.55 -1.29
CA LEU A 444 -22.41 15.38 -2.54
C LEU A 444 -22.86 14.08 -3.18
N HIS A 445 -23.29 14.13 -4.44
CA HIS A 445 -23.56 12.97 -5.24
C HIS A 445 -22.96 13.13 -6.63
N PHE A 446 -22.50 12.04 -7.20
CA PHE A 446 -21.93 12.04 -8.55
C PHE A 446 -22.07 10.68 -9.23
N ASN A 447 -21.97 10.72 -10.55
CA ASN A 447 -21.88 9.55 -11.42
C ASN A 447 -20.53 9.56 -12.14
N GLN A 448 -19.95 8.37 -12.33
CA GLN A 448 -18.75 8.21 -13.14
C GLN A 448 -18.89 7.03 -14.08
N ILE A 449 -18.40 7.22 -15.31
CA ILE A 449 -18.31 6.18 -16.33
C ILE A 449 -16.84 5.95 -16.64
N THR A 450 -16.38 4.72 -16.50
CA THR A 450 -14.96 4.35 -16.71
C THR A 450 -14.84 3.29 -17.80
N PRO A 451 -14.66 3.71 -19.08
CA PRO A 451 -14.42 2.79 -20.18
C PRO A 451 -12.98 2.28 -20.21
N LYS A 452 -12.80 1.11 -20.80
CA LYS A 452 -11.51 0.51 -21.19
C LYS A 452 -11.63 -0.08 -22.58
N PHE A 453 -10.62 0.18 -23.42
CA PHE A 453 -10.45 -0.49 -24.70
C PHE A 453 -9.00 -0.99 -24.78
N ALA A 454 -8.80 -2.22 -25.24
CA ALA A 454 -7.47 -2.74 -25.49
C ALA A 454 -7.45 -3.67 -26.71
N LEU A 455 -6.38 -3.60 -27.46
CA LEU A 455 -6.01 -4.56 -28.50
C LEU A 455 -4.78 -5.31 -28.01
N GLN A 456 -4.85 -6.62 -28.01
CA GLN A 456 -3.78 -7.51 -27.57
C GLN A 456 -3.39 -8.42 -28.73
N TYR A 457 -2.09 -8.67 -28.85
CA TYR A 457 -1.53 -9.75 -29.64
C TYR A 457 -0.79 -10.73 -28.71
N GLN A 458 -1.17 -12.00 -28.75
CA GLN A 458 -0.55 -13.08 -28.00
C GLN A 458 0.17 -14.01 -28.99
N ASP A 459 1.50 -14.08 -28.90
CA ASP A 459 2.28 -15.10 -29.57
C ASP A 459 2.29 -16.36 -28.71
N GLU A 460 1.45 -17.33 -29.08
CA GLU A 460 1.29 -18.58 -28.33
C GLU A 460 2.55 -19.45 -28.39
N CYS A 461 3.36 -19.35 -29.46
CA CYS A 461 4.57 -20.16 -29.63
C CYS A 461 5.67 -19.77 -28.64
N ASN A 462 5.84 -18.47 -28.39
CA ASN A 462 6.88 -17.91 -27.54
C ASN A 462 6.35 -17.37 -26.22
N ASN A 463 5.06 -17.50 -25.96
CA ASN A 463 4.37 -16.95 -24.78
C ASN A 463 4.58 -15.43 -24.62
N ASN A 464 4.78 -14.71 -25.72
CA ASN A 464 4.97 -13.26 -25.74
C ASN A 464 3.62 -12.56 -25.91
N SER A 465 3.45 -11.40 -25.28
CA SER A 465 2.25 -10.60 -25.43
C SER A 465 2.58 -9.13 -25.66
N TYR A 466 1.82 -8.50 -26.54
CA TYR A 466 1.91 -7.07 -26.86
C TYR A 466 0.52 -6.47 -26.79
N TYR A 467 0.40 -5.25 -26.34
CA TYR A 467 -0.89 -4.60 -26.23
C TYR A 467 -0.83 -3.09 -26.42
N PHE A 468 -1.94 -2.56 -26.89
CA PHE A 468 -2.27 -1.14 -26.80
C PHE A 468 -3.58 -0.99 -26.01
N SER A 469 -3.63 -0.07 -25.06
CA SER A 469 -4.83 0.16 -24.27
C SER A 469 -5.12 1.64 -24.04
N VAL A 470 -6.42 1.94 -23.97
CA VAL A 470 -6.97 3.24 -23.58
C VAL A 470 -7.90 3.01 -22.41
N THR A 471 -7.58 3.61 -21.27
CA THR A 471 -8.35 3.40 -20.03
C THR A 471 -8.66 4.72 -19.35
N ARG A 472 -9.85 4.82 -18.74
CA ARG A 472 -10.22 5.94 -17.88
C ARG A 472 -10.25 5.49 -16.43
N GLY A 473 -9.67 6.29 -15.52
CA GLY A 473 -9.79 6.13 -14.08
C GLY A 473 -10.37 7.38 -13.45
N TYR A 474 -10.88 7.26 -12.23
CA TYR A 474 -11.33 8.40 -11.45
C TYR A 474 -10.98 8.25 -9.97
N LYS A 475 -10.89 9.39 -9.29
CA LYS A 475 -10.83 9.48 -7.83
C LYS A 475 -12.08 10.19 -7.35
N ALA A 476 -12.69 9.68 -6.29
CA ALA A 476 -13.93 10.21 -5.72
C ALA A 476 -13.79 11.67 -5.27
N GLY A 477 -14.90 12.38 -5.29
CA GLY A 477 -15.04 13.68 -4.64
C GLY A 477 -15.05 13.57 -3.11
N GLY A 478 -15.21 14.69 -2.43
CA GLY A 478 -15.20 14.70 -0.98
C GLY A 478 -15.57 16.06 -0.39
N PHE A 479 -15.27 16.21 0.91
CA PHE A 479 -15.57 17.43 1.65
C PHE A 479 -14.29 18.09 2.16
N ASN A 480 -14.24 19.42 2.06
CA ASN A 480 -13.16 20.24 2.59
C ASN A 480 -13.19 20.25 4.13
N GLN A 481 -12.02 20.28 4.74
CA GLN A 481 -11.89 20.39 6.20
C GLN A 481 -12.01 21.86 6.66
N THR A 482 -11.62 22.79 5.80
CA THR A 482 -11.71 24.23 6.00
C THR A 482 -12.42 24.85 4.81
N PHE A 483 -13.36 25.76 5.06
CA PHE A 483 -14.09 26.47 4.03
C PHE A 483 -14.72 27.72 4.63
N GLN A 484 -14.91 28.75 3.82
CA GLN A 484 -15.58 29.99 4.20
C GLN A 484 -17.04 29.99 3.74
N LYS A 485 -17.23 29.73 2.47
CA LYS A 485 -18.55 29.72 1.83
C LYS A 485 -19.11 28.28 1.79
N GLU A 486 -20.41 28.15 1.69
CA GLU A 486 -21.10 26.89 1.61
C GLU A 486 -20.73 26.11 0.33
N GLU A 487 -20.52 26.79 -0.77
CA GLU A 487 -20.10 26.24 -2.06
C GLU A 487 -18.71 25.57 -2.00
N GLU A 488 -17.88 25.98 -1.06
CA GLU A 488 -16.53 25.42 -0.83
C GLU A 488 -16.53 24.18 0.07
N THR A 489 -17.69 23.74 0.57
CA THR A 489 -17.76 22.58 1.48
C THR A 489 -17.36 21.28 0.82
N SER A 490 -17.57 21.15 -0.49
CA SER A 490 -17.31 19.93 -1.23
C SER A 490 -16.54 20.18 -2.52
N PHE A 491 -15.93 19.13 -3.03
CA PHE A 491 -15.26 19.08 -4.33
C PHE A 491 -15.66 17.80 -5.07
N GLY A 492 -15.73 17.90 -6.39
CA GLY A 492 -16.14 16.80 -7.26
C GLY A 492 -15.04 15.77 -7.50
N PRO A 493 -15.35 14.69 -8.22
CA PRO A 493 -14.36 13.70 -8.65
C PRO A 493 -13.40 14.27 -9.68
N GLU A 494 -12.17 13.76 -9.68
CA GLU A 494 -11.16 13.96 -10.73
C GLU A 494 -11.01 12.71 -11.59
N TYR A 495 -10.55 12.83 -12.82
CA TYR A 495 -10.39 11.71 -13.72
C TYR A 495 -9.19 11.86 -14.64
N ASN A 496 -8.71 10.74 -15.17
CA ASN A 496 -7.68 10.73 -16.20
C ASN A 496 -7.99 9.75 -17.34
N TRP A 497 -7.32 9.99 -18.47
CA TRP A 497 -7.21 9.05 -19.57
C TRP A 497 -5.76 8.59 -19.69
N ASN A 498 -5.56 7.30 -19.77
CA ASN A 498 -4.26 6.67 -19.96
C ASN A 498 -4.21 5.97 -21.30
N TYR A 499 -3.20 6.29 -22.09
CA TYR A 499 -2.85 5.64 -23.36
C TYR A 499 -1.56 4.88 -23.12
N GLU A 500 -1.57 3.58 -23.37
CA GLU A 500 -0.46 2.70 -23.02
C GLU A 500 -0.17 1.70 -24.15
N LEU A 501 1.11 1.58 -24.49
CA LEU A 501 1.66 0.56 -25.36
C LEU A 501 2.64 -0.27 -24.55
N GLY A 502 2.45 -1.59 -24.49
CA GLY A 502 3.30 -2.46 -23.70
C GLY A 502 3.55 -3.82 -24.32
N GLY A 503 4.56 -4.50 -23.80
CA GLY A 503 4.93 -5.85 -24.22
C GLY A 503 5.60 -6.64 -23.11
N LYS A 504 5.39 -7.95 -23.13
CA LYS A 504 5.96 -8.95 -22.23
C LYS A 504 6.52 -10.06 -23.07
N VAL A 505 7.82 -10.31 -22.91
CA VAL A 505 8.55 -11.23 -23.79
C VAL A 505 9.44 -12.17 -22.98
N HIS A 506 9.47 -13.43 -23.41
CA HIS A 506 10.36 -14.46 -22.92
C HIS A 506 11.49 -14.65 -23.92
N LEU A 507 12.70 -14.47 -23.47
CA LEU A 507 13.90 -14.48 -24.29
C LEU A 507 14.90 -15.51 -23.78
N LEU A 508 15.86 -15.88 -24.61
CA LEU A 508 16.97 -16.79 -24.25
C LEU A 508 16.49 -18.13 -23.66
N LYS A 509 15.46 -18.74 -24.26
CA LYS A 509 14.87 -20.01 -23.79
C LYS A 509 14.40 -19.89 -22.33
N ASP A 510 13.57 -18.89 -22.04
CA ASP A 510 12.99 -18.54 -20.71
C ASP A 510 14.00 -18.15 -19.62
N LYS A 511 15.28 -17.93 -19.98
CA LYS A 511 16.28 -17.42 -19.02
C LYS A 511 16.16 -15.91 -18.76
N LEU A 512 15.44 -15.19 -19.62
CA LEU A 512 15.19 -13.76 -19.49
C LEU A 512 13.74 -13.45 -19.79
N TYR A 513 13.05 -12.91 -18.81
CA TYR A 513 11.74 -12.27 -18.96
C TYR A 513 11.91 -10.76 -18.99
N ALA A 514 11.29 -10.10 -19.95
CA ALA A 514 11.30 -8.66 -20.06
C ALA A 514 9.87 -8.12 -20.21
N GLU A 515 9.55 -7.06 -19.46
CA GLU A 515 8.34 -6.28 -19.61
C GLU A 515 8.72 -4.82 -19.86
N ALA A 516 8.11 -4.21 -20.89
CA ALA A 516 8.29 -2.80 -21.20
C ALA A 516 6.96 -2.14 -21.51
N ALA A 517 6.81 -0.88 -21.09
CA ALA A 517 5.63 -0.07 -21.40
C ALA A 517 5.99 1.40 -21.63
N LEU A 518 5.28 2.03 -22.57
CA LEU A 518 5.22 3.46 -22.79
C LEU A 518 3.83 3.95 -22.42
N TYR A 519 3.73 5.08 -21.75
CA TYR A 519 2.43 5.62 -21.34
C TYR A 519 2.36 7.13 -21.46
N TYR A 520 1.11 7.61 -21.68
CA TYR A 520 0.71 9.01 -21.60
C TYR A 520 -0.60 9.12 -20.83
N ILE A 521 -0.62 9.95 -19.79
CA ILE A 521 -1.77 10.20 -18.91
C ILE A 521 -2.16 11.66 -19.05
N ASP A 522 -3.43 11.92 -19.43
CA ASP A 522 -4.09 13.22 -19.41
C ASP A 522 -5.01 13.29 -18.18
N TRP A 523 -4.68 14.12 -17.19
CA TRP A 523 -5.33 14.17 -15.88
C TRP A 523 -6.10 15.48 -15.73
N ARG A 524 -7.41 15.39 -15.68
CA ARG A 524 -8.32 16.54 -15.71
C ARG A 524 -9.15 16.65 -14.44
N GLN A 525 -9.69 17.86 -14.20
CA GLN A 525 -10.45 18.20 -13.00
C GLN A 525 -9.68 17.82 -11.72
N GLN A 526 -8.35 17.94 -11.79
CA GLN A 526 -7.48 17.54 -10.69
C GLN A 526 -7.83 18.30 -9.41
N GLN A 527 -7.94 17.55 -8.32
CA GLN A 527 -8.17 18.09 -6.99
C GLN A 527 -6.89 18.73 -6.49
N VAL A 528 -6.85 20.05 -6.49
CA VAL A 528 -5.69 20.86 -6.10
C VAL A 528 -6.03 21.78 -4.93
N ASN A 529 -5.06 22.05 -4.06
CA ASN A 529 -5.21 23.00 -2.98
C ASN A 529 -5.07 24.44 -3.53
N GLN A 530 -6.12 25.26 -3.39
CA GLN A 530 -6.05 26.70 -3.61
C GLN A 530 -6.00 27.42 -2.28
N THR A 531 -5.16 28.44 -2.18
CA THR A 531 -5.07 29.27 -0.98
C THR A 531 -6.11 30.36 -1.01
N VAL A 532 -7.08 30.32 -0.09
CA VAL A 532 -8.13 31.32 0.10
C VAL A 532 -7.73 32.23 1.26
N PRO A 533 -7.66 33.58 1.06
CA PRO A 533 -7.30 34.49 2.12
C PRO A 533 -8.22 34.36 3.35
N GLY A 534 -7.63 34.26 4.54
CA GLY A 534 -8.38 34.13 5.81
C GLY A 534 -8.95 32.74 6.11
N VAL A 535 -8.87 31.80 5.17
CA VAL A 535 -9.41 30.44 5.30
C VAL A 535 -8.31 29.39 5.32
N GLY A 536 -7.28 29.56 4.48
CA GLY A 536 -6.23 28.59 4.28
C GLY A 536 -6.39 27.81 2.95
N ASN A 537 -6.00 26.57 2.94
CA ASN A 537 -6.08 25.72 1.75
C ASN A 537 -7.45 25.05 1.62
N VAL A 538 -8.10 25.28 0.49
CA VAL A 538 -9.38 24.66 0.08
C VAL A 538 -9.14 23.86 -1.20
N ILE A 539 -9.66 22.65 -1.26
CA ILE A 539 -9.53 21.78 -2.44
C ILE A 539 -10.57 22.19 -3.47
N HIS A 540 -10.12 22.39 -4.70
CA HIS A 540 -10.96 22.67 -5.88
C HIS A 540 -10.60 21.75 -7.05
N ASN A 541 -11.56 21.49 -7.93
CA ASN A 541 -11.35 20.76 -9.20
C ASN A 541 -10.87 21.72 -10.29
N ALA A 542 -9.67 22.24 -10.15
CA ALA A 542 -9.14 23.33 -10.98
C ALA A 542 -7.81 23.01 -11.67
N GLY A 543 -7.27 21.79 -11.46
CA GLY A 543 -5.99 21.39 -12.04
C GLY A 543 -6.17 20.59 -13.34
N HIS A 544 -5.24 20.78 -14.27
CA HIS A 544 -5.01 19.94 -15.43
C HIS A 544 -3.53 19.56 -15.47
N SER A 545 -3.23 18.26 -15.51
CA SER A 545 -1.87 17.75 -15.49
C SER A 545 -1.65 16.68 -16.57
N SER A 546 -0.41 16.47 -16.93
CA SER A 546 -0.02 15.35 -17.77
C SER A 546 1.13 14.57 -17.14
N SER A 547 1.12 13.26 -17.32
CA SER A 547 2.24 12.40 -16.98
C SER A 547 2.56 11.49 -18.16
N LYS A 548 3.85 11.39 -18.50
CA LYS A 548 4.34 10.50 -19.58
C LYS A 548 5.65 9.87 -19.18
N GLY A 549 5.89 8.67 -19.67
CA GLY A 549 7.10 7.97 -19.30
C GLY A 549 7.20 6.59 -19.89
N PHE A 550 8.21 5.88 -19.43
CA PHE A 550 8.40 4.48 -19.78
C PHE A 550 8.81 3.64 -18.57
N GLU A 551 8.62 2.35 -18.70
CA GLU A 551 8.89 1.35 -17.69
C GLU A 551 9.59 0.17 -18.33
N LEU A 552 10.56 -0.41 -17.60
CA LEU A 552 11.29 -1.61 -17.97
C LEU A 552 11.44 -2.49 -16.74
N ALA A 553 11.09 -3.75 -16.85
CA ALA A 553 11.37 -4.77 -15.83
C ALA A 553 12.02 -5.98 -16.50
N LEU A 554 13.15 -6.42 -15.97
CA LEU A 554 13.90 -7.58 -16.45
C LEU A 554 14.08 -8.56 -15.29
N ASN A 555 13.75 -9.83 -15.51
CA ASN A 555 14.03 -10.92 -14.58
C ASN A 555 14.82 -11.98 -15.33
N SER A 556 15.97 -12.37 -14.78
CA SER A 556 16.87 -13.30 -15.43
C SER A 556 17.42 -14.34 -14.47
N SER A 557 17.58 -15.56 -14.95
CA SER A 557 18.34 -16.64 -14.31
C SER A 557 19.43 -17.12 -15.28
N PRO A 558 20.50 -16.30 -15.50
CA PRO A 558 21.51 -16.58 -16.51
C PRO A 558 22.33 -17.83 -16.20
N LEU A 559 22.55 -18.12 -14.90
CA LEU A 559 23.27 -19.28 -14.38
C LEU A 559 22.39 -20.04 -13.42
N LYS A 560 22.69 -21.32 -13.21
CA LYS A 560 22.06 -22.11 -12.15
C LYS A 560 22.29 -21.42 -10.80
N ASN A 561 21.24 -21.28 -10.02
CA ASN A 561 21.27 -20.66 -8.69
C ASN A 561 21.51 -19.13 -8.65
N LEU A 562 21.62 -18.45 -9.78
CA LEU A 562 21.71 -16.98 -9.85
C LEU A 562 20.41 -16.40 -10.37
N SER A 563 19.82 -15.49 -9.61
CA SER A 563 18.64 -14.71 -10.00
C SER A 563 19.00 -13.22 -10.00
N ILE A 564 18.68 -12.53 -11.08
CA ILE A 564 18.89 -11.10 -11.25
C ILE A 564 17.56 -10.46 -11.61
N ALA A 565 17.20 -9.38 -10.94
CA ALA A 565 16.05 -8.55 -11.27
C ALA A 565 16.49 -7.09 -11.44
N LEU A 566 16.04 -6.47 -12.53
CA LEU A 566 16.21 -5.05 -12.80
C LEU A 566 14.85 -4.41 -13.04
N SER A 567 14.62 -3.27 -12.44
CA SER A 567 13.44 -2.45 -12.62
C SER A 567 13.85 -1.00 -12.84
N TYR A 568 13.34 -0.39 -13.90
CA TYR A 568 13.57 1.03 -14.18
C TYR A 568 12.28 1.70 -14.63
N GLY A 569 12.00 2.86 -14.09
CA GLY A 569 10.89 3.73 -14.48
C GLY A 569 11.35 5.17 -14.68
N TYR A 570 10.86 5.81 -15.72
CA TYR A 570 11.02 7.24 -15.97
C TYR A 570 9.65 7.90 -16.03
N THR A 571 9.44 8.98 -15.29
CA THR A 571 8.21 9.74 -15.24
C THR A 571 8.46 11.24 -15.45
N TYR A 572 7.79 11.81 -16.44
CA TYR A 572 7.73 13.25 -16.67
C TYR A 572 6.30 13.73 -16.42
N ALA A 573 6.04 14.22 -15.21
CA ALA A 573 4.71 14.66 -14.76
C ALA A 573 4.72 16.14 -14.41
N LYS A 574 3.79 16.94 -15.01
CA LYS A 574 3.72 18.39 -14.82
C LYS A 574 2.30 18.90 -14.81
N PHE A 575 2.09 20.02 -14.17
CA PHE A 575 0.87 20.82 -14.33
C PHE A 575 0.83 21.42 -15.73
N ILE A 576 -0.29 21.26 -16.44
CA ILE A 576 -0.61 21.98 -17.66
C ILE A 576 -1.25 23.33 -17.27
N GLU A 577 -2.22 23.26 -16.36
CA GLU A 577 -2.93 24.42 -15.82
C GLU A 577 -3.07 24.25 -14.32
N TYR A 578 -2.54 25.22 -13.55
CA TYR A 578 -2.73 25.27 -12.10
C TYR A 578 -2.59 26.68 -11.56
N GLN A 579 -3.73 27.33 -11.31
CA GLN A 579 -3.81 28.62 -10.63
C GLN A 579 -3.97 28.39 -9.12
N LYS A 580 -2.90 28.56 -8.34
CA LYS A 580 -2.88 28.37 -6.88
C LYS A 580 -3.63 29.47 -6.12
N SER A 581 -3.51 30.70 -6.61
CA SER A 581 -4.18 31.88 -6.09
C SER A 581 -4.23 32.97 -7.18
N ALA A 582 -4.88 34.11 -6.93
CA ALA A 582 -4.91 35.22 -7.87
C ALA A 582 -3.52 35.71 -8.32
N LYS A 583 -2.47 35.49 -7.49
CA LYS A 583 -1.09 35.95 -7.75
C LYS A 583 -0.12 34.84 -8.09
N LEU A 584 -0.46 33.55 -7.83
CA LEU A 584 0.47 32.40 -7.95
C LEU A 584 -0.07 31.43 -8.99
N ASN A 585 0.68 31.29 -10.08
CA ASN A 585 0.43 30.33 -11.16
C ASN A 585 1.57 29.33 -11.22
N TYR A 586 1.25 28.04 -11.08
CA TYR A 586 2.20 26.92 -11.11
C TYR A 586 2.09 26.08 -12.39
N SER A 587 1.39 26.59 -13.42
CA SER A 587 1.34 25.96 -14.75
C SER A 587 2.75 25.76 -15.30
N GLY A 588 3.04 24.57 -15.81
CA GLY A 588 4.38 24.17 -16.28
C GLY A 588 5.29 23.56 -15.22
N ASN A 589 5.01 23.75 -13.92
CA ASN A 589 5.79 23.15 -12.85
C ASN A 589 5.59 21.62 -12.81
N MET A 590 6.62 20.93 -12.29
CA MET A 590 6.57 19.47 -12.07
C MET A 590 5.61 19.13 -10.94
N LEU A 591 4.91 18.00 -11.07
CA LEU A 591 4.07 17.50 -9.98
C LEU A 591 4.93 17.16 -8.76
N PRO A 592 4.51 17.57 -7.55
CA PRO A 592 5.24 17.25 -6.33
C PRO A 592 5.12 15.77 -5.97
N MET A 593 6.08 15.27 -5.19
CA MET A 593 6.13 13.88 -4.71
C MET A 593 6.24 12.84 -5.85
N VAL A 594 6.78 13.22 -6.99
CA VAL A 594 6.97 12.34 -8.15
C VAL A 594 8.45 12.20 -8.45
N PRO A 595 9.07 11.04 -8.15
CA PRO A 595 10.43 10.76 -8.57
C PRO A 595 10.54 10.78 -10.09
N ARG A 596 11.55 11.49 -10.62
CA ARG A 596 11.85 11.51 -12.06
C ARG A 596 12.22 10.14 -12.57
N ASN A 597 12.94 9.37 -11.77
CA ASN A 597 13.40 8.02 -12.07
C ASN A 597 13.18 7.13 -10.85
N THR A 598 12.85 5.89 -11.08
CA THR A 598 12.89 4.81 -10.10
C THR A 598 13.80 3.71 -10.64
N LEU A 599 14.71 3.22 -9.84
CA LEU A 599 15.67 2.19 -10.20
C LEU A 599 15.71 1.13 -9.12
N SER A 600 15.64 -0.14 -9.50
CA SER A 600 15.97 -1.25 -8.62
C SER A 600 16.81 -2.26 -9.39
N CYS A 601 17.90 -2.70 -8.78
CA CYS A 601 18.73 -3.78 -9.27
C CYS A 601 19.00 -4.75 -8.12
N SER A 602 18.68 -6.01 -8.28
CA SER A 602 18.93 -7.03 -7.26
C SER A 602 19.53 -8.28 -7.84
N ALA A 603 20.40 -8.94 -7.06
CA ALA A 603 20.98 -10.23 -7.38
C ALA A 603 20.92 -11.14 -6.17
N SER A 604 20.57 -12.40 -6.39
CA SER A 604 20.57 -13.44 -5.36
C SER A 604 21.28 -14.67 -5.88
N TYR A 605 22.23 -15.18 -5.12
CA TYR A 605 22.99 -16.38 -5.45
C TYR A 605 22.87 -17.45 -4.36
N ALA A 606 22.45 -18.66 -4.73
CA ALA A 606 22.33 -19.78 -3.81
C ALA A 606 23.50 -20.74 -3.97
N LEU A 607 24.18 -21.00 -2.85
CA LEU A 607 25.23 -22.01 -2.71
C LEU A 607 24.66 -23.23 -2.00
N TYR A 608 24.98 -24.40 -2.51
CA TYR A 608 24.64 -25.68 -1.90
C TYR A 608 25.97 -26.41 -1.58
N PRO A 609 26.43 -26.36 -0.31
CA PRO A 609 27.62 -27.05 0.12
C PRO A 609 27.51 -28.60 -0.13
N SER A 610 28.60 -29.33 0.07
CA SER A 610 28.62 -30.78 -0.13
C SER A 610 27.59 -31.47 0.78
N SER A 611 27.10 -32.64 0.37
CA SER A 611 26.12 -33.43 1.13
C SER A 611 26.61 -33.89 2.51
N THR A 612 27.92 -33.76 2.79
CA THR A 612 28.54 -34.06 4.10
C THR A 612 28.57 -32.84 5.03
N SER A 613 28.18 -31.65 4.54
CA SER A 613 28.10 -30.41 5.34
C SER A 613 26.83 -30.42 6.18
N PHE A 614 26.90 -29.89 7.39
CA PHE A 614 25.70 -29.58 8.20
C PHE A 614 24.93 -28.39 7.67
N ILE A 615 25.47 -27.61 6.72
CA ILE A 615 24.81 -26.50 6.06
C ILE A 615 24.22 -27.00 4.74
N ASP A 616 22.91 -26.87 4.60
CA ASP A 616 22.19 -27.30 3.40
C ASP A 616 22.24 -26.24 2.28
N LYS A 617 22.17 -24.96 2.68
CA LYS A 617 22.05 -23.86 1.71
C LYS A 617 22.52 -22.54 2.29
N ILE A 618 23.22 -21.75 1.47
CA ILE A 618 23.56 -20.37 1.76
C ILE A 618 23.01 -19.51 0.62
N VAL A 619 22.28 -18.46 0.95
CA VAL A 619 21.78 -17.48 -0.03
C VAL A 619 22.39 -16.12 0.25
N LEU A 620 23.07 -15.57 -0.73
CA LEU A 620 23.60 -14.22 -0.72
C LEU A 620 22.67 -13.34 -1.57
N THR A 621 22.18 -12.24 -1.02
CA THR A 621 21.32 -11.31 -1.73
C THR A 621 21.87 -9.90 -1.57
N ALA A 622 21.92 -9.14 -2.67
CA ALA A 622 22.19 -7.72 -2.67
C ALA A 622 21.14 -7.00 -3.52
N GLY A 623 20.73 -5.83 -3.07
CA GLY A 623 19.74 -5.00 -3.76
C GLY A 623 20.09 -3.53 -3.67
N LEU A 624 20.03 -2.83 -4.79
CA LEU A 624 20.17 -1.38 -4.91
C LEU A 624 18.82 -0.81 -5.33
N THR A 625 18.31 0.18 -4.59
CA THR A 625 17.13 0.95 -4.97
C THR A 625 17.50 2.42 -5.08
N GLY A 626 17.06 3.10 -6.14
CA GLY A 626 17.39 4.50 -6.39
C GLY A 626 16.16 5.31 -6.79
N LEU A 627 16.11 6.55 -6.31
CA LEU A 627 15.09 7.54 -6.66
C LEU A 627 15.73 8.77 -7.28
N GLY A 628 15.18 9.20 -8.43
CA GLY A 628 15.59 10.43 -9.11
C GLY A 628 15.07 11.67 -8.40
N LYS A 629 15.29 12.82 -9.01
CA LYS A 629 14.88 14.11 -8.45
C LYS A 629 13.39 14.14 -8.11
N ILE A 630 13.06 14.58 -6.89
CA ILE A 630 11.70 14.73 -6.35
C ILE A 630 11.51 16.17 -5.92
N TYR A 631 10.49 16.85 -6.42
CA TYR A 631 10.05 18.15 -5.88
C TYR A 631 9.02 17.93 -4.77
N TRP A 632 9.14 18.65 -3.66
CA TRP A 632 8.29 18.44 -2.49
C TRP A 632 7.00 19.26 -2.51
N ALA A 633 7.01 20.40 -3.20
CA ALA A 633 5.89 21.30 -3.30
C ALA A 633 5.63 21.74 -4.75
N GLU A 634 4.48 22.33 -4.96
CA GLU A 634 3.99 22.75 -6.30
C GLU A 634 4.80 23.90 -6.89
N ASP A 635 5.52 24.69 -6.04
CA ASP A 635 6.41 25.78 -6.46
C ASP A 635 7.75 25.28 -7.07
N ASN A 636 8.08 24.02 -6.84
CA ASN A 636 9.33 23.38 -7.25
C ASN A 636 10.61 24.05 -6.68
N GLU A 637 10.50 24.77 -5.55
CA GLU A 637 11.65 25.44 -4.91
C GLU A 637 12.58 24.47 -4.18
N VAL A 638 12.00 23.47 -3.49
CA VAL A 638 12.75 22.49 -2.71
C VAL A 638 12.66 21.11 -3.35
N ALA A 639 13.79 20.44 -3.53
CA ALA A 639 13.86 19.12 -4.13
C ALA A 639 14.87 18.23 -3.42
N GLN A 640 14.61 16.92 -3.42
CA GLN A 640 15.57 15.87 -3.16
C GLN A 640 16.25 15.50 -4.49
N ASN A 641 17.58 15.53 -4.52
CA ASN A 641 18.34 15.04 -5.67
C ASN A 641 18.33 13.49 -5.70
N PHE A 642 18.89 12.93 -6.78
CA PHE A 642 19.05 11.47 -6.87
C PHE A 642 19.79 10.91 -5.69
N TYR A 643 19.29 9.80 -5.14
CA TYR A 643 19.97 9.00 -4.14
C TYR A 643 19.72 7.51 -4.39
N ALA A 644 20.58 6.66 -3.86
CA ALA A 644 20.46 5.21 -3.95
C ALA A 644 20.81 4.55 -2.61
N LEU A 645 20.06 3.48 -2.28
CA LEU A 645 20.21 2.72 -1.05
C LEU A 645 20.67 1.30 -1.39
N LEU A 646 21.76 0.87 -0.80
CA LEU A 646 22.29 -0.49 -0.93
C LEU A 646 21.85 -1.33 0.27
N ASN A 647 21.21 -2.47 -0.01
CA ASN A 647 20.79 -3.44 1.00
C ASN A 647 21.44 -4.79 0.69
N ALA A 648 21.75 -5.58 1.72
CA ALA A 648 22.27 -6.94 1.55
C ALA A 648 21.76 -7.87 2.63
N LYS A 649 21.69 -9.16 2.30
CA LYS A 649 21.27 -10.22 3.22
C LYS A 649 22.05 -11.50 2.93
N ILE A 650 22.44 -12.21 3.99
CA ILE A 650 22.91 -13.59 3.95
C ILE A 650 21.94 -14.45 4.75
N SER A 651 21.57 -15.61 4.19
CA SER A 651 20.73 -16.61 4.86
C SER A 651 21.43 -17.95 4.81
N ILE A 652 21.58 -18.62 5.96
CA ILE A 652 22.24 -19.91 6.13
C ILE A 652 21.20 -20.89 6.67
N THR A 653 20.90 -21.94 5.90
CA THR A 653 19.91 -22.97 6.27
C THR A 653 20.61 -24.27 6.65
N SER A 654 20.17 -24.85 7.76
CA SER A 654 20.56 -26.16 8.25
C SER A 654 19.33 -26.87 8.84
N GLY A 655 18.84 -27.91 8.18
CA GLY A 655 17.61 -28.60 8.56
C GLY A 655 16.42 -27.63 8.65
N ILE A 656 15.79 -27.57 9.81
CA ILE A 656 14.63 -26.71 10.08
C ILE A 656 15.01 -25.27 10.42
N PHE A 657 16.31 -24.98 10.62
CA PHE A 657 16.78 -23.66 11.04
C PHE A 657 17.32 -22.85 9.85
N THR A 658 16.95 -21.59 9.78
CA THR A 658 17.58 -20.61 8.88
C THR A 658 18.02 -19.42 9.70
N TRP A 659 19.32 -19.18 9.74
CA TRP A 659 19.90 -17.98 10.32
C TRP A 659 20.10 -16.94 9.23
N GLU A 660 19.71 -15.71 9.51
CA GLU A 660 19.74 -14.61 8.57
C GLU A 660 20.48 -13.41 9.20
N CYS A 661 21.33 -12.76 8.42
CA CYS A 661 21.91 -11.45 8.74
C CYS A 661 21.62 -10.50 7.59
N TRP A 662 21.19 -9.30 7.90
CA TRP A 662 20.83 -8.29 6.90
C TRP A 662 21.31 -6.91 7.28
N GLY A 663 21.53 -6.06 6.27
CA GLY A 663 21.82 -4.65 6.41
C GLY A 663 21.01 -3.85 5.42
N LYS A 664 20.49 -2.71 5.84
CA LYS A 664 19.76 -1.76 5.01
C LYS A 664 20.47 -0.42 5.01
N ASN A 665 20.44 0.28 3.85
CA ASN A 665 21.21 1.50 3.62
C ASN A 665 22.68 1.37 4.04
N ILE A 666 23.36 0.28 3.65
CA ILE A 666 24.70 -0.09 4.11
C ILE A 666 25.73 1.01 3.82
N THR A 667 25.52 1.79 2.77
CA THR A 667 26.36 2.92 2.37
C THR A 667 26.14 4.17 3.20
N ASP A 668 25.21 4.14 4.16
CA ASP A 668 24.79 5.27 5.00
C ASP A 668 24.47 6.53 4.20
N THR A 669 23.75 6.33 3.09
CA THR A 669 23.36 7.44 2.21
C THR A 669 22.38 8.36 2.93
N HIS A 670 22.70 9.65 2.99
CA HIS A 670 21.85 10.69 3.57
C HIS A 670 20.87 11.21 2.53
N TYR A 671 19.58 11.26 2.90
CA TYR A 671 18.50 11.73 2.04
C TYR A 671 17.32 12.20 2.90
N ASN A 672 16.44 13.01 2.32
CA ASN A 672 15.17 13.37 2.94
C ASN A 672 14.04 12.55 2.34
N THR A 673 13.15 12.03 3.19
CA THR A 673 11.94 11.30 2.77
C THR A 673 10.78 12.22 2.47
N TYR A 674 10.78 13.42 3.06
CA TYR A 674 9.75 14.44 2.90
C TYR A 674 10.26 15.81 3.28
N SER A 675 9.74 16.87 2.62
CA SER A 675 9.93 18.26 3.04
C SER A 675 8.68 19.08 2.78
N PHE A 676 8.44 20.07 3.62
CA PHE A 676 7.30 20.99 3.51
C PHE A 676 7.61 22.35 4.13
N LYS A 677 6.84 23.36 3.73
CA LYS A 677 6.90 24.73 4.27
C LYS A 677 5.74 24.96 5.23
N SER A 678 6.05 25.47 6.43
CA SER A 678 5.11 25.96 7.43
C SER A 678 5.56 27.34 7.90
N SER A 679 5.82 27.55 9.19
CA SER A 679 6.48 28.75 9.73
C SER A 679 7.95 28.84 9.29
N ALA A 680 8.56 27.73 9.00
CA ALA A 680 9.89 27.56 8.38
C ALA A 680 9.81 26.40 7.37
N ASP A 681 10.92 26.09 6.70
CA ASP A 681 11.06 24.85 5.96
C ASP A 681 11.41 23.71 6.93
N TYR A 682 10.76 22.58 6.77
CA TYR A 682 10.96 21.37 7.56
C TYR A 682 11.22 20.19 6.65
N ALA A 683 12.00 19.21 7.11
CA ALA A 683 12.20 17.95 6.44
C ALA A 683 12.29 16.78 7.42
N GLN A 684 12.01 15.60 6.92
CA GLN A 684 12.27 14.32 7.58
C GLN A 684 13.47 13.68 6.91
N ILE A 685 14.49 13.36 7.69
CA ILE A 685 15.67 12.62 7.24
C ILE A 685 15.27 11.15 7.04
N GLY A 686 15.86 10.48 6.05
CA GLY A 686 15.74 9.05 5.86
C GLY A 686 16.48 8.24 6.94
N LYS A 687 16.16 6.95 7.03
CA LYS A 687 16.82 6.05 7.99
C LYS A 687 18.31 5.89 7.64
N PRO A 688 19.22 5.97 8.63
CA PRO A 688 20.66 5.72 8.44
C PRO A 688 20.93 4.24 8.11
N ALA A 689 22.20 3.86 8.02
CA ALA A 689 22.60 2.46 7.96
C ALA A 689 22.16 1.71 9.22
N TYR A 690 21.48 0.56 9.06
CA TYR A 690 21.08 -0.29 10.18
C TYR A 690 21.14 -1.77 9.79
N PHE A 691 21.36 -2.61 10.80
CA PHE A 691 21.67 -4.02 10.64
C PHE A 691 20.84 -4.87 11.59
N GLY A 692 20.63 -6.10 11.24
CA GLY A 692 19.94 -7.05 12.10
C GLY A 692 20.24 -8.49 11.75
N THR A 693 19.80 -9.36 12.65
CA THR A 693 19.85 -10.80 12.48
C THR A 693 18.53 -11.43 12.85
N SER A 694 18.20 -12.57 12.27
CA SER A 694 17.02 -13.32 12.63
C SER A 694 17.24 -14.82 12.55
N LEU A 695 16.51 -15.55 13.37
CA LEU A 695 16.41 -17.01 13.33
C LEU A 695 15.00 -17.39 12.90
N LEU A 696 14.91 -18.11 11.79
CA LEU A 696 13.67 -18.67 11.27
C LEU A 696 13.70 -20.18 11.50
N VAL A 697 12.65 -20.71 12.12
CA VAL A 697 12.46 -22.15 12.38
C VAL A 697 11.21 -22.60 11.63
N LYS A 698 11.34 -23.66 10.82
CA LYS A 698 10.25 -24.23 9.99
C LYS A 698 10.06 -25.72 10.31
N PHE A 699 8.79 -26.09 10.54
CA PHE A 699 8.40 -27.48 10.80
C PHE A 699 7.43 -27.98 9.75
#